data_515f1b584562c953871646121f96c306
#
_entry.id   515f1b584562c953871646121f96c306
#
_cell.length_a   1.000
_cell.length_b   1.000
_cell.length_c   1.000
_cell.angle_alpha   90.00
_cell.angle_beta   90.00
_cell.angle_gamma   90.00
#
_symmetry.space_group_name_H-M   'P 1'
#
loop_
_entity.id
_entity.type
_entity.pdbx_description
1 polymer ?
#
loop_
_entity_poly.entity_id
_entity_poly.type
_entity_poly.pdbx_seq_one_letter_code
_entity_poly.pdbx_strand_id
1 'polypeptide(L)'
;LSMDAIQKANSGHPGLPMGAAPMAYALWSRVLNTNPKNSHWFNRDRFVLSAGHGSMLLYSLLHLSGFKLELEDLKNFRQWESKTPGHPEYRYTDGVDATTGPLGQGIAMAVGMAMAERHLEAKYNKDGFPVVDHYTYALCGDGDLMEGVASEAASYAGHQQLGRLVVLYDSNDISLDGDLDKSFSENVKQRFEAYGWEHLLVKDGNDTAEILAAIEKAKQNTSQPTMIEVKTVIGFGAPNAGTSKVHGAPLGDEGILEAKKAYGWNYEEKFFVPEEVTARFKETIGERGEKAETAWNELFASYKAEYPELAKQLEDSLNNKLPADWDEDLPVYDDSKALASRASSGEVINALAGKIPTIFGGSADLAGSNNTTIKTDGEFTKATPAERNIWFGVREFAMGAALNGMALHGGLQVYGGTFFVFSDYVRAAIRLSAIQHLPVTYVMTHDSIAVGEDGPTHEPIEQLASLRAMPGLSVIRPADGNEVVEAWKLAITSTSTPHVLVLTRQGLPTLPNSAKLTAEGVKKGAYVISPAKGDVPEAIILASGSEVNLAIEAQKELQAQGTDVSVVSVPSFDLFEQQSAEYKESVLPNAVRKRVAVEMGASFGWERYVGLDGKVIGIDKFGASAPGETVIKNYGFTVENVVNTVKSL
;
A
#
# COMPACT_ATOMS: atom_id res chain seq x y z
N LEU A 1 24.53 -0.36 20.94
CA LEU A 1 23.08 -0.08 21.11
C LEU A 1 22.23 -1.27 20.68
N SER A 2 22.37 -1.76 19.42
CA SER A 2 21.51 -2.83 18.90
C SER A 2 21.60 -4.11 19.71
N MET A 3 22.82 -4.58 20.03
CA MET A 3 23.04 -5.79 20.85
C MET A 3 22.42 -5.65 22.24
N ASP A 4 22.64 -4.50 22.90
CA ASP A 4 22.14 -4.24 24.25
C ASP A 4 20.61 -4.20 24.31
N ALA A 5 19.96 -3.58 23.31
CA ALA A 5 18.49 -3.49 23.21
C ALA A 5 17.85 -4.87 22.95
N ILE A 6 18.42 -5.63 22.02
CA ILE A 6 17.96 -6.99 21.69
C ILE A 6 18.12 -7.91 22.89
N GLN A 7 19.25 -7.82 23.61
CA GLN A 7 19.50 -8.62 24.82
C GLN A 7 18.54 -8.24 25.94
N LYS A 8 18.30 -6.94 26.16
CA LYS A 8 17.36 -6.49 27.19
C LYS A 8 15.94 -6.98 26.90
N ALA A 9 15.51 -6.92 25.63
CA ALA A 9 14.21 -7.43 25.21
C ALA A 9 14.14 -8.98 25.21
N ASN A 10 15.27 -9.65 25.30
CA ASN A 10 15.41 -11.10 25.09
C ASN A 10 14.75 -11.58 23.79
N SER A 11 14.73 -10.73 22.78
CA SER A 11 14.08 -10.97 21.48
C SER A 11 14.60 -9.99 20.43
N GLY A 12 14.89 -10.47 19.22
CA GLY A 12 15.30 -9.64 18.10
C GLY A 12 16.40 -10.29 17.24
N HIS A 13 16.88 -9.53 16.27
CA HIS A 13 17.80 -10.00 15.22
C HIS A 13 19.11 -9.20 15.29
N PRO A 14 20.15 -9.69 15.96
CA PRO A 14 21.40 -8.95 16.10
C PRO A 14 22.32 -9.04 14.88
N GLY A 15 22.18 -10.10 14.07
CA GLY A 15 23.14 -10.44 13.03
C GLY A 15 23.28 -9.39 11.94
N LEU A 16 22.17 -8.94 11.36
CA LEU A 16 22.18 -7.90 10.33
C LEU A 16 22.68 -6.56 10.89
N PRO A 17 22.19 -6.03 12.02
CA PRO A 17 22.73 -4.80 12.59
C PRO A 17 24.25 -4.82 12.79
N MET A 18 24.82 -5.94 13.16
CA MET A 18 26.26 -6.08 13.39
C MET A 18 27.05 -6.16 12.08
N GLY A 19 26.53 -6.91 11.08
CA GLY A 19 27.20 -7.06 9.78
C GLY A 19 27.06 -5.83 8.88
N ALA A 20 25.91 -5.20 8.89
CA ALA A 20 25.57 -4.09 8.00
C ALA A 20 25.87 -2.69 8.60
N ALA A 21 26.32 -2.60 9.86
CA ALA A 21 26.60 -1.32 10.50
C ALA A 21 27.55 -0.41 9.70
N PRO A 22 28.70 -0.89 9.13
CA PRO A 22 29.58 -0.02 8.37
C PRO A 22 28.94 0.57 7.12
N MET A 23 28.15 -0.23 6.36
CA MET A 23 27.49 0.28 5.15
C MET A 23 26.39 1.31 5.49
N ALA A 24 25.63 1.06 6.53
CA ALA A 24 24.62 1.99 7.00
C ALA A 24 25.26 3.29 7.52
N TYR A 25 26.37 3.19 8.27
CA TYR A 25 27.11 4.35 8.72
C TYR A 25 27.68 5.18 7.54
N ALA A 26 28.29 4.53 6.54
CA ALA A 26 28.82 5.22 5.37
C ALA A 26 27.72 6.00 4.63
N LEU A 27 26.57 5.39 4.40
CA LEU A 27 25.41 6.05 3.78
C LEU A 27 24.91 7.22 4.63
N TRP A 28 24.57 6.98 5.89
CA TRP A 28 23.90 7.96 6.75
C TRP A 28 24.84 9.13 7.07
N SER A 29 26.08 8.87 7.46
CA SER A 29 27.01 9.91 7.90
C SER A 29 27.61 10.73 6.76
N ARG A 30 27.62 10.24 5.52
CA ARG A 30 28.34 10.87 4.41
C ARG A 30 27.45 11.31 3.24
N VAL A 31 26.33 10.63 3.01
CA VAL A 31 25.55 10.76 1.77
C VAL A 31 24.12 11.20 2.00
N LEU A 32 23.38 10.48 2.84
CA LEU A 32 21.93 10.64 3.03
C LEU A 32 21.56 12.06 3.47
N ASN A 33 20.79 12.76 2.64
CA ASN A 33 20.26 14.08 2.95
C ASN A 33 18.92 13.94 3.67
N THR A 34 18.94 14.11 4.99
CA THR A 34 17.75 14.12 5.83
C THR A 34 17.96 15.13 6.97
N ASN A 35 16.88 15.77 7.44
CA ASN A 35 16.96 16.66 8.58
C ASN A 35 16.22 16.04 9.79
N PRO A 36 16.93 15.58 10.83
CA PRO A 36 16.32 15.00 12.01
C PRO A 36 15.34 15.92 12.74
N LYS A 37 15.50 17.25 12.63
CA LYS A 37 14.57 18.24 13.20
C LYS A 37 13.28 18.40 12.39
N ASN A 38 13.31 18.02 11.10
CA ASN A 38 12.17 18.01 10.20
C ASN A 38 12.17 16.73 9.35
N SER A 39 11.81 15.62 9.95
CA SER A 39 11.76 14.29 9.30
C SER A 39 10.79 14.21 8.12
N HIS A 40 9.95 15.23 7.94
CA HIS A 40 8.98 15.33 6.83
C HIS A 40 9.38 16.32 5.75
N TRP A 41 10.59 16.88 5.78
CA TRP A 41 11.08 17.72 4.70
C TRP A 41 10.94 17.02 3.35
N PHE A 42 10.23 17.65 2.40
CA PHE A 42 9.83 16.98 1.16
C PHE A 42 11.02 16.49 0.33
N ASN A 43 12.02 17.33 0.08
CA ASN A 43 13.14 16.99 -0.82
C ASN A 43 14.27 16.23 -0.09
N ARG A 44 14.01 15.65 1.08
CA ARG A 44 14.96 14.74 1.74
C ARG A 44 15.10 13.43 0.96
N ASP A 45 16.24 12.79 1.07
CA ASP A 45 16.38 11.40 0.66
C ASP A 45 15.48 10.48 1.49
N ARG A 46 15.13 9.31 0.94
CA ARG A 46 14.38 8.26 1.63
C ARG A 46 15.30 7.08 1.92
N PHE A 47 15.11 6.47 3.07
CA PHE A 47 15.80 5.24 3.44
C PHE A 47 14.82 4.15 3.85
N VAL A 48 14.78 3.06 3.09
CA VAL A 48 13.93 1.90 3.36
C VAL A 48 14.80 0.74 3.84
N LEU A 49 14.61 0.35 5.09
CA LEU A 49 15.17 -0.90 5.58
C LEU A 49 14.27 -2.06 5.15
N SER A 50 14.50 -2.61 3.96
CA SER A 50 13.71 -3.73 3.41
C SER A 50 13.87 -4.99 4.25
N ALA A 51 15.07 -5.28 4.71
CA ALA A 51 15.34 -6.31 5.71
C ALA A 51 14.89 -5.85 7.11
N GLY A 52 13.59 -5.67 7.28
CA GLY A 52 12.99 -5.04 8.46
C GLY A 52 13.25 -5.72 9.79
N HIS A 53 13.67 -7.01 9.77
CA HIS A 53 14.12 -7.71 10.97
C HIS A 53 15.36 -7.06 11.60
N GLY A 54 16.18 -6.34 10.82
CA GLY A 54 17.29 -5.53 11.31
C GLY A 54 16.89 -4.20 11.96
N SER A 55 15.67 -4.05 12.42
CA SER A 55 15.06 -2.81 12.93
C SER A 55 15.94 -2.03 13.90
N MET A 56 16.68 -2.71 14.80
CA MET A 56 17.56 -2.05 15.76
C MET A 56 18.74 -1.32 15.11
N LEU A 57 19.15 -1.69 13.89
CA LEU A 57 20.10 -0.87 13.12
C LEU A 57 19.49 0.50 12.81
N LEU A 58 18.28 0.50 12.27
CA LEU A 58 17.58 1.74 11.92
C LEU A 58 17.30 2.59 13.16
N TYR A 59 16.79 1.99 14.24
CA TYR A 59 16.50 2.73 15.47
C TYR A 59 17.77 3.32 16.11
N SER A 60 18.88 2.59 16.07
CA SER A 60 20.17 3.12 16.55
C SER A 60 20.64 4.31 15.70
N LEU A 61 20.50 4.24 14.39
CA LEU A 61 20.83 5.34 13.47
C LEU A 61 19.92 6.56 13.70
N LEU A 62 18.61 6.37 13.85
CA LEU A 62 17.66 7.45 14.12
C LEU A 62 17.97 8.15 15.43
N HIS A 63 18.23 7.39 16.50
CA HIS A 63 18.62 7.95 17.80
C HIS A 63 19.91 8.76 17.70
N LEU A 64 20.96 8.18 17.16
CA LEU A 64 22.28 8.83 17.03
C LEU A 64 22.22 10.07 16.13
N SER A 65 21.37 10.06 15.13
CA SER A 65 21.18 11.19 14.20
C SER A 65 20.37 12.35 14.79
N GLY A 66 19.69 12.15 15.90
CA GLY A 66 18.93 13.18 16.60
C GLY A 66 17.44 13.29 16.18
N PHE A 67 16.86 12.22 15.60
CA PHE A 67 15.41 12.12 15.44
C PHE A 67 14.72 12.02 16.81
N LYS A 68 13.39 12.14 16.85
CA LYS A 68 12.58 12.10 18.09
C LYS A 68 12.51 10.67 18.68
N LEU A 69 13.67 10.08 18.89
CA LEU A 69 13.85 8.73 19.45
C LEU A 69 14.93 8.76 20.52
N GLU A 70 14.52 8.67 21.76
CA GLU A 70 15.40 8.77 22.91
C GLU A 70 16.07 7.42 23.24
N LEU A 71 17.16 7.45 24.02
CA LEU A 71 17.83 6.23 24.46
C LEU A 71 16.90 5.30 25.26
N GLU A 72 15.98 5.87 26.02
CA GLU A 72 14.97 5.08 26.74
C GLU A 72 14.01 4.35 25.82
N ASP A 73 13.68 4.93 24.65
CA ASP A 73 12.87 4.25 23.63
C ASP A 73 13.60 3.01 23.09
N LEU A 74 14.94 3.08 22.90
CA LEU A 74 15.75 1.93 22.50
C LEU A 74 15.81 0.85 23.59
N LYS A 75 15.88 1.25 24.85
CA LYS A 75 15.84 0.32 26.01
C LYS A 75 14.51 -0.39 26.15
N ASN A 76 13.44 0.17 25.55
CA ASN A 76 12.09 -0.40 25.52
C ASN A 76 11.76 -1.12 24.20
N PHE A 77 12.78 -1.57 23.47
CA PHE A 77 12.61 -2.35 22.23
C PHE A 77 11.64 -3.52 22.41
N ARG A 78 10.67 -3.64 21.51
CA ARG A 78 9.63 -4.69 21.50
C ARG A 78 8.73 -4.74 22.75
N GLN A 79 8.62 -3.63 23.50
CA GLN A 79 7.69 -3.55 24.60
C GLN A 79 6.34 -2.97 24.14
N TRP A 80 5.29 -3.19 24.94
CA TRP A 80 3.95 -2.65 24.65
C TRP A 80 3.98 -1.12 24.51
N GLU A 81 3.39 -0.61 23.42
CA GLU A 81 3.34 0.83 23.08
C GLU A 81 4.71 1.53 22.99
N SER A 82 5.79 0.78 22.83
CA SER A 82 7.13 1.34 22.62
C SER A 82 7.27 1.92 21.22
N LYS A 83 7.99 3.05 21.10
CA LYS A 83 8.36 3.66 19.80
C LYS A 83 9.35 2.81 18.99
N THR A 84 9.81 1.69 19.50
CA THR A 84 10.72 0.77 18.83
C THR A 84 10.10 -0.62 18.69
N PRO A 85 9.08 -0.78 17.83
CA PRO A 85 8.45 -2.07 17.57
C PRO A 85 9.43 -3.07 16.95
N GLY A 86 9.05 -4.34 16.88
CA GLY A 86 9.92 -5.43 16.41
C GLY A 86 10.44 -5.27 14.99
N HIS A 87 9.68 -4.63 14.13
CA HIS A 87 10.02 -4.23 12.76
C HIS A 87 9.66 -2.75 12.58
N PRO A 88 10.28 -2.02 11.64
CA PRO A 88 9.99 -0.60 11.43
C PRO A 88 8.53 -0.34 11.07
N GLU A 89 7.91 0.63 11.72
CA GLU A 89 6.52 1.02 11.46
C GLU A 89 6.45 2.51 11.12
N TYR A 90 5.94 2.82 9.92
CA TYR A 90 5.73 4.18 9.43
C TYR A 90 4.72 4.93 10.30
N ARG A 91 4.98 6.20 10.58
CA ARG A 91 4.22 7.07 11.49
C ARG A 91 4.28 6.69 12.97
N TYR A 92 4.76 5.50 13.32
CA TYR A 92 4.91 5.08 14.71
C TYR A 92 6.26 5.51 15.29
N THR A 93 7.32 5.33 14.49
CA THR A 93 8.67 5.80 14.83
C THR A 93 9.06 6.97 13.93
N ASP A 94 9.45 8.10 14.51
CA ASP A 94 9.88 9.28 13.76
C ASP A 94 11.11 8.95 12.89
N GLY A 95 11.07 9.31 11.61
CA GLY A 95 12.14 9.06 10.63
C GLY A 95 12.09 7.69 9.94
N VAL A 96 11.10 6.84 10.24
CA VAL A 96 10.86 5.59 9.50
C VAL A 96 10.06 5.90 8.22
N ASP A 97 10.63 5.62 7.06
CA ASP A 97 10.04 5.92 5.76
C ASP A 97 9.04 4.87 5.26
N ALA A 98 9.13 3.63 5.73
CA ALA A 98 8.23 2.55 5.36
C ALA A 98 8.13 1.48 6.44
N THR A 99 6.95 0.90 6.61
CA THR A 99 6.74 -0.31 7.40
C THR A 99 7.25 -1.51 6.63
N THR A 100 8.20 -2.23 7.23
CA THR A 100 8.80 -3.43 6.66
C THR A 100 8.75 -4.60 7.65
N GLY A 101 9.27 -5.74 7.24
CA GLY A 101 9.19 -7.00 7.99
C GLY A 101 8.75 -8.16 7.09
N PRO A 102 7.64 -8.02 6.32
CA PRO A 102 7.40 -8.92 5.19
C PRO A 102 8.43 -8.66 4.08
N LEU A 103 9.36 -9.61 3.88
CA LEU A 103 10.50 -9.48 2.99
C LEU A 103 10.10 -9.17 1.53
N GLY A 104 10.98 -8.49 0.82
CA GLY A 104 10.80 -8.10 -0.58
C GLY A 104 9.92 -6.86 -0.81
N GLN A 105 8.95 -6.59 0.04
CA GLN A 105 8.06 -5.43 -0.14
C GLN A 105 8.77 -4.09 0.09
N GLY A 106 9.80 -4.04 0.93
CA GLY A 106 10.60 -2.84 1.14
C GLY A 106 11.29 -2.38 -0.15
N ILE A 107 11.90 -3.30 -0.90
CA ILE A 107 12.48 -3.01 -2.23
C ILE A 107 11.40 -2.47 -3.17
N ALA A 108 10.25 -3.11 -3.22
CA ALA A 108 9.16 -2.70 -4.11
C ALA A 108 8.57 -1.33 -3.72
N MET A 109 8.48 -1.01 -2.42
CA MET A 109 8.11 0.34 -1.96
C MET A 109 9.17 1.37 -2.34
N ALA A 110 10.47 1.03 -2.22
CA ALA A 110 11.54 1.92 -2.68
C ALA A 110 11.48 2.20 -4.18
N VAL A 111 11.13 1.20 -5.00
CA VAL A 111 10.83 1.39 -6.43
C VAL A 111 9.68 2.38 -6.62
N GLY A 112 8.60 2.25 -5.87
CA GLY A 112 7.47 3.19 -5.91
C GLY A 112 7.86 4.62 -5.51
N MET A 113 8.71 4.79 -4.50
CA MET A 113 9.24 6.11 -4.11
C MET A 113 10.08 6.73 -5.25
N ALA A 114 10.92 5.94 -5.89
CA ALA A 114 11.73 6.40 -7.03
C ALA A 114 10.87 6.72 -8.27
N MET A 115 9.76 6.01 -8.49
CA MET A 115 8.78 6.34 -9.53
C MET A 115 8.12 7.69 -9.26
N ALA A 116 7.71 7.94 -8.01
CA ALA A 116 7.10 9.20 -7.60
C ALA A 116 8.07 10.37 -7.77
N GLU A 117 9.31 10.20 -7.31
CA GLU A 117 10.37 11.20 -7.52
C GLU A 117 10.56 11.52 -9.00
N ARG A 118 10.71 10.49 -9.84
CA ARG A 118 10.93 10.64 -11.28
C ARG A 118 9.78 11.38 -11.99
N HIS A 119 8.53 11.07 -11.61
CA HIS A 119 7.37 11.75 -12.15
C HIS A 119 7.29 13.22 -11.71
N LEU A 120 7.48 13.48 -10.42
CA LEU A 120 7.42 14.84 -9.87
C LEU A 120 8.59 15.70 -10.34
N GLU A 121 9.79 15.12 -10.47
CA GLU A 121 10.94 15.76 -11.11
C GLU A 121 10.58 16.27 -12.50
N ALA A 122 10.10 15.39 -13.36
CA ALA A 122 9.75 15.71 -14.73
C ALA A 122 8.65 16.76 -14.86
N LYS A 123 7.74 16.79 -13.89
CA LYS A 123 6.61 17.70 -13.88
C LYS A 123 6.94 19.08 -13.33
N TYR A 124 7.70 19.15 -12.25
CA TYR A 124 7.87 20.39 -11.48
C TYR A 124 9.25 21.05 -11.66
N ASN A 125 10.32 20.30 -11.99
CA ASN A 125 11.62 20.92 -12.17
C ASN A 125 11.63 21.84 -13.41
N LYS A 126 12.36 22.92 -13.31
CA LYS A 126 12.64 23.89 -14.38
C LYS A 126 14.13 24.18 -14.41
N ASP A 127 14.62 24.74 -15.53
CA ASP A 127 16.01 25.13 -15.66
C ASP A 127 16.43 26.05 -14.53
N GLY A 128 17.46 25.65 -13.79
CA GLY A 128 17.92 26.33 -12.58
C GLY A 128 17.11 26.09 -11.31
N PHE A 129 16.05 25.29 -11.37
CA PHE A 129 15.17 25.00 -10.23
C PHE A 129 14.95 23.50 -10.06
N PRO A 130 15.93 22.73 -9.56
CA PRO A 130 15.75 21.31 -9.22
C PRO A 130 15.03 21.16 -7.87
N VAL A 131 13.72 21.42 -7.85
CA VAL A 131 12.91 21.37 -6.61
C VAL A 131 12.58 19.95 -6.16
N VAL A 132 12.80 18.96 -7.04
CA VAL A 132 12.67 17.52 -6.78
C VAL A 132 13.94 16.85 -7.30
N ASP A 133 14.86 16.43 -6.42
CA ASP A 133 16.16 15.84 -6.83
C ASP A 133 16.75 14.85 -5.81
N HIS A 134 15.91 14.28 -4.95
CA HIS A 134 16.33 13.37 -3.89
C HIS A 134 16.45 11.93 -4.37
N TYR A 135 17.22 11.15 -3.62
CA TYR A 135 17.45 9.75 -3.84
C TYR A 135 16.55 8.87 -2.93
N THR A 136 16.29 7.67 -3.38
CA THR A 136 15.75 6.59 -2.57
C THR A 136 16.81 5.52 -2.37
N TYR A 137 17.14 5.23 -1.11
CA TYR A 137 18.04 4.17 -0.71
C TYR A 137 17.26 3.05 -0.05
N ALA A 138 17.60 1.81 -0.37
CA ALA A 138 17.08 0.64 0.34
C ALA A 138 18.23 -0.24 0.81
N LEU A 139 18.05 -0.89 1.97
CA LEU A 139 18.95 -1.94 2.46
C LEU A 139 18.18 -3.25 2.50
N CYS A 140 18.64 -4.24 1.75
CA CYS A 140 18.03 -5.56 1.65
C CYS A 140 19.02 -6.66 2.01
N GLY A 141 18.51 -7.84 2.28
CA GLY A 141 19.27 -9.05 2.48
C GLY A 141 18.95 -10.13 1.44
N ASP A 142 19.57 -11.29 1.57
CA ASP A 142 19.37 -12.43 0.69
C ASP A 142 17.90 -12.87 0.62
N GLY A 143 17.21 -12.89 1.77
CA GLY A 143 15.80 -13.26 1.84
C GLY A 143 14.87 -12.31 1.07
N ASP A 144 15.17 -11.01 1.05
CA ASP A 144 14.42 -10.06 0.21
C ASP A 144 14.52 -10.42 -1.28
N LEU A 145 15.71 -10.83 -1.73
CA LEU A 145 15.98 -11.16 -3.12
C LEU A 145 15.40 -12.51 -3.56
N MET A 146 15.04 -13.39 -2.64
CA MET A 146 14.30 -14.61 -2.92
C MET A 146 12.81 -14.37 -3.20
N GLU A 147 12.25 -13.29 -2.64
CA GLU A 147 10.84 -12.98 -2.80
C GLU A 147 10.49 -12.57 -4.24
N GLY A 148 9.40 -13.14 -4.79
CA GLY A 148 8.94 -12.84 -6.14
C GLY A 148 8.66 -11.36 -6.36
N VAL A 149 8.10 -10.66 -5.36
CA VAL A 149 7.81 -9.22 -5.44
C VAL A 149 9.05 -8.36 -5.66
N ALA A 150 10.20 -8.78 -5.10
CA ALA A 150 11.47 -8.07 -5.33
C ALA A 150 11.91 -8.21 -6.79
N SER A 151 11.75 -9.39 -7.39
CA SER A 151 12.06 -9.63 -8.81
C SER A 151 11.13 -8.84 -9.74
N GLU A 152 9.82 -8.82 -9.47
CA GLU A 152 8.86 -8.02 -10.20
C GLU A 152 9.23 -6.54 -10.17
N ALA A 153 9.48 -6.00 -8.98
CA ALA A 153 9.81 -4.59 -8.79
C ALA A 153 11.17 -4.21 -9.39
N ALA A 154 12.20 -5.03 -9.21
CA ALA A 154 13.53 -4.79 -9.77
C ALA A 154 13.52 -4.81 -11.30
N SER A 155 12.83 -5.77 -11.92
CA SER A 155 12.64 -5.82 -13.37
C SER A 155 11.96 -4.54 -13.89
N TYR A 156 10.93 -4.08 -13.19
CA TYR A 156 10.22 -2.85 -13.56
C TYR A 156 11.11 -1.58 -13.39
N ALA A 157 11.85 -1.49 -12.30
CA ALA A 157 12.74 -0.36 -12.03
C ALA A 157 13.84 -0.21 -13.10
N GLY A 158 14.43 -1.33 -13.54
CA GLY A 158 15.41 -1.34 -14.63
C GLY A 158 14.79 -0.92 -15.96
N HIS A 159 13.57 -1.43 -16.27
CA HIS A 159 12.82 -1.04 -17.46
C HIS A 159 12.55 0.47 -17.51
N GLN A 160 12.16 1.07 -16.39
CA GLN A 160 11.89 2.50 -16.26
C GLN A 160 13.16 3.36 -16.10
N GLN A 161 14.33 2.74 -15.94
CA GLN A 161 15.60 3.44 -15.75
C GLN A 161 15.58 4.42 -14.55
N LEU A 162 15.13 3.95 -13.39
CA LEU A 162 15.01 4.78 -12.18
C LEU A 162 16.38 5.06 -11.54
N GLY A 163 17.12 5.99 -12.09
CA GLY A 163 18.53 6.25 -11.78
C GLY A 163 18.78 6.84 -10.38
N ARG A 164 17.76 7.32 -9.68
CA ARG A 164 17.89 7.77 -8.28
C ARG A 164 17.46 6.72 -7.24
N LEU A 165 17.41 5.47 -7.65
CA LEU A 165 17.23 4.32 -6.79
C LEU A 165 18.55 3.59 -6.59
N VAL A 166 19.02 3.51 -5.35
CA VAL A 166 20.24 2.80 -4.95
C VAL A 166 19.89 1.77 -3.87
N VAL A 167 20.15 0.50 -4.15
CA VAL A 167 19.91 -0.61 -3.22
C VAL A 167 21.25 -1.14 -2.72
N LEU A 168 21.44 -1.10 -1.39
CA LEU A 168 22.54 -1.77 -0.73
C LEU A 168 22.09 -3.19 -0.37
N TYR A 169 22.82 -4.16 -0.85
CA TYR A 169 22.55 -5.57 -0.61
C TYR A 169 23.56 -6.14 0.39
N ASP A 170 23.05 -6.51 1.57
CA ASP A 170 23.78 -7.24 2.61
C ASP A 170 23.94 -8.70 2.18
N SER A 171 25.02 -8.98 1.46
CA SER A 171 25.35 -10.30 0.92
C SER A 171 26.20 -11.09 1.91
N ASN A 172 25.53 -11.81 2.83
CA ASN A 172 26.19 -12.50 3.94
C ASN A 172 26.07 -14.03 3.87
N ASP A 173 25.42 -14.57 2.86
CA ASP A 173 25.30 -16.00 2.56
C ASP A 173 24.56 -16.83 3.65
N ILE A 174 23.77 -16.19 4.54
CA ILE A 174 23.06 -16.84 5.65
C ILE A 174 21.58 -16.46 5.67
N SER A 175 20.73 -17.46 5.78
CA SER A 175 19.32 -17.33 6.09
C SER A 175 18.98 -17.74 7.52
N LEU A 176 17.72 -17.65 7.91
CA LEU A 176 17.27 -18.08 9.24
C LEU A 176 17.50 -19.58 9.49
N ASP A 177 17.29 -20.40 8.46
CA ASP A 177 17.43 -21.86 8.54
C ASP A 177 18.89 -22.35 8.42
N GLY A 178 19.80 -21.50 7.95
CA GLY A 178 21.23 -21.86 7.79
C GLY A 178 21.88 -21.25 6.56
N ASP A 179 22.85 -21.99 6.03
CA ASP A 179 23.63 -21.58 4.87
C ASP A 179 22.73 -21.43 3.63
N LEU A 180 22.97 -20.37 2.87
CA LEU A 180 22.15 -19.96 1.75
C LEU A 180 22.17 -20.97 0.58
N ASP A 181 23.29 -21.69 0.40
CA ASP A 181 23.50 -22.67 -0.66
C ASP A 181 22.48 -23.83 -0.67
N LYS A 182 21.75 -24.01 0.43
CA LYS A 182 20.67 -25.00 0.54
C LYS A 182 19.42 -24.64 -0.29
N SER A 183 19.22 -23.37 -0.59
CA SER A 183 18.01 -22.90 -1.26
C SER A 183 18.22 -21.77 -2.27
N PHE A 184 19.41 -21.17 -2.33
CA PHE A 184 19.68 -19.99 -3.15
C PHE A 184 21.12 -20.04 -3.70
N SER A 185 21.25 -20.24 -5.00
CA SER A 185 22.55 -20.42 -5.69
C SER A 185 22.64 -19.60 -6.98
N GLU A 186 21.73 -18.64 -7.16
CA GLU A 186 21.73 -17.82 -8.37
C GLU A 186 22.82 -16.73 -8.35
N ASN A 187 23.19 -16.25 -9.52
CA ASN A 187 24.09 -15.13 -9.67
C ASN A 187 23.30 -13.82 -9.65
N VAL A 188 23.21 -13.19 -8.47
CA VAL A 188 22.47 -11.96 -8.26
C VAL A 188 22.95 -10.83 -9.17
N LYS A 189 24.27 -10.70 -9.38
CA LYS A 189 24.84 -9.72 -10.30
C LYS A 189 24.25 -9.88 -11.71
N GLN A 190 24.34 -11.08 -12.27
CA GLN A 190 23.83 -11.34 -13.63
C GLN A 190 22.33 -11.13 -13.73
N ARG A 191 21.57 -11.47 -12.69
CA ARG A 191 20.13 -11.24 -12.65
C ARG A 191 19.81 -9.73 -12.71
N PHE A 192 20.45 -8.91 -11.89
CA PHE A 192 20.20 -7.47 -11.86
C PHE A 192 20.71 -6.77 -13.12
N GLU A 193 21.86 -7.17 -13.65
CA GLU A 193 22.34 -6.70 -14.95
C GLU A 193 21.34 -7.03 -16.09
N ALA A 194 20.73 -8.23 -16.05
CA ALA A 194 19.69 -8.61 -17.02
C ALA A 194 18.40 -7.78 -16.87
N TYR A 195 18.09 -7.29 -15.67
CA TYR A 195 17.00 -6.34 -15.45
C TYR A 195 17.34 -4.90 -15.95
N GLY A 196 18.57 -4.63 -16.29
CA GLY A 196 19.02 -3.30 -16.71
C GLY A 196 19.53 -2.41 -15.58
N TRP A 197 19.95 -3.01 -14.46
CA TRP A 197 20.60 -2.32 -13.34
C TRP A 197 22.11 -2.23 -13.52
N GLU A 198 22.73 -1.20 -12.97
CA GLU A 198 24.16 -1.21 -12.65
C GLU A 198 24.38 -2.09 -11.42
N HIS A 199 25.43 -2.92 -11.46
CA HIS A 199 25.86 -3.70 -10.31
C HIS A 199 27.29 -3.29 -9.89
N LEU A 200 27.44 -2.94 -8.63
CA LEU A 200 28.73 -2.62 -8.01
C LEU A 200 29.00 -3.63 -6.90
N LEU A 201 30.24 -4.07 -6.75
CA LEU A 201 30.66 -5.01 -5.73
C LEU A 201 31.63 -4.34 -4.75
N VAL A 202 31.30 -4.38 -3.47
CA VAL A 202 32.17 -4.06 -2.34
C VAL A 202 32.61 -5.39 -1.71
N LYS A 203 33.91 -5.65 -1.70
CA LYS A 203 34.46 -6.96 -1.28
C LYS A 203 34.61 -7.09 0.22
N ASP A 204 34.80 -5.99 0.92
CA ASP A 204 34.90 -5.94 2.38
C ASP A 204 33.85 -5.01 2.96
N GLY A 205 32.83 -5.56 3.55
CA GLY A 205 31.73 -4.82 4.19
C GLY A 205 32.16 -3.99 5.41
N ASN A 206 33.41 -4.11 5.86
CA ASN A 206 33.99 -3.26 6.91
C ASN A 206 34.80 -2.08 6.35
N ASP A 207 35.09 -2.05 5.05
CA ASP A 207 35.77 -0.92 4.42
C ASP A 207 34.76 0.18 4.05
N THR A 208 34.57 1.12 4.98
CA THR A 208 33.67 2.27 4.78
C THR A 208 34.07 3.17 3.63
N ALA A 209 35.36 3.20 3.26
CA ALA A 209 35.84 4.01 2.13
C ALA A 209 35.46 3.37 0.78
N GLU A 210 35.60 2.03 0.66
CA GLU A 210 35.15 1.28 -0.53
C GLU A 210 33.62 1.40 -0.70
N ILE A 211 32.85 1.27 0.41
CA ILE A 211 31.39 1.45 0.41
C ILE A 211 30.99 2.86 -0.06
N LEU A 212 31.62 3.87 0.51
CA LEU A 212 31.34 5.27 0.14
C LEU A 212 31.65 5.51 -1.34
N ALA A 213 32.80 5.04 -1.85
CA ALA A 213 33.16 5.16 -3.25
C ALA A 213 32.13 4.50 -4.18
N ALA A 214 31.58 3.34 -3.78
CA ALA A 214 30.52 2.67 -4.52
C ALA A 214 29.21 3.48 -4.53
N ILE A 215 28.82 4.07 -3.40
CA ILE A 215 27.63 4.93 -3.33
C ILE A 215 27.81 6.20 -4.19
N GLU A 216 28.94 6.84 -4.11
CA GLU A 216 29.25 8.03 -4.93
C GLU A 216 29.24 7.69 -6.42
N LYS A 217 29.77 6.54 -6.81
CA LYS A 217 29.70 6.04 -8.19
C LYS A 217 28.25 5.78 -8.63
N ALA A 218 27.43 5.15 -7.79
CA ALA A 218 26.02 4.93 -8.06
C ALA A 218 25.29 6.26 -8.34
N LYS A 219 25.59 7.31 -7.58
CA LYS A 219 24.98 8.65 -7.77
C LYS A 219 25.38 9.33 -9.08
N GLN A 220 26.49 8.94 -9.69
CA GLN A 220 26.88 9.44 -11.01
C GLN A 220 26.09 8.82 -12.15
N ASN A 221 25.45 7.65 -11.92
CA ASN A 221 24.65 6.94 -12.91
C ASN A 221 23.16 7.23 -12.70
N THR A 222 22.65 8.27 -13.36
CA THR A 222 21.23 8.64 -13.31
C THR A 222 20.38 7.95 -14.38
N SER A 223 20.99 7.07 -15.18
CA SER A 223 20.30 6.38 -16.29
C SER A 223 19.84 4.95 -15.95
N GLN A 224 20.25 4.43 -14.80
CA GLN A 224 19.93 3.08 -14.34
C GLN A 224 19.83 3.07 -12.81
N PRO A 225 18.95 2.25 -12.22
CA PRO A 225 19.03 1.95 -10.79
C PRO A 225 20.32 1.15 -10.51
N THR A 226 20.87 1.32 -9.30
CA THR A 226 22.13 0.67 -8.91
C THR A 226 21.93 -0.29 -7.75
N MET A 227 22.43 -1.52 -7.89
CA MET A 227 22.62 -2.48 -6.83
C MET A 227 24.07 -2.45 -6.37
N ILE A 228 24.31 -2.15 -5.11
CA ILE A 228 25.61 -2.25 -4.46
C ILE A 228 25.61 -3.52 -3.60
N GLU A 229 26.23 -4.58 -4.11
CA GLU A 229 26.42 -5.82 -3.36
C GLU A 229 27.61 -5.63 -2.40
N VAL A 230 27.33 -5.71 -1.11
CA VAL A 230 28.34 -5.56 -0.05
C VAL A 230 28.52 -6.93 0.62
N LYS A 231 29.72 -7.50 0.49
CA LYS A 231 30.05 -8.75 1.17
C LYS A 231 30.27 -8.49 2.65
N THR A 232 29.41 -9.08 3.47
CA THR A 232 29.43 -8.93 4.93
C THR A 232 29.53 -10.27 5.64
N VAL A 233 29.69 -10.19 6.95
CA VAL A 233 29.60 -11.35 7.83
C VAL A 233 28.49 -11.09 8.83
N ILE A 234 27.42 -11.88 8.77
CA ILE A 234 26.31 -11.76 9.71
C ILE A 234 26.82 -11.93 11.15
N GLY A 235 26.42 -11.01 12.05
CA GLY A 235 26.88 -11.04 13.44
C GLY A 235 28.37 -10.78 13.60
N PHE A 236 28.98 -9.99 12.69
CA PHE A 236 30.43 -9.68 12.74
C PHE A 236 30.88 -9.33 14.15
N GLY A 237 31.96 -10.00 14.60
CA GLY A 237 32.54 -9.84 15.94
C GLY A 237 31.90 -10.73 17.02
N ALA A 238 30.76 -11.36 16.81
CA ALA A 238 30.15 -12.28 17.76
C ALA A 238 30.80 -13.68 17.68
N PRO A 239 30.74 -14.50 18.76
CA PRO A 239 31.32 -15.85 18.78
C PRO A 239 30.80 -16.77 17.66
N ASN A 240 29.56 -16.65 17.28
CA ASN A 240 28.90 -17.42 16.22
C ASN A 240 28.72 -16.63 14.92
N ALA A 241 29.55 -15.61 14.66
CA ALA A 241 29.52 -14.84 13.42
C ALA A 241 29.57 -15.75 12.19
N GLY A 242 28.86 -15.36 11.12
CA GLY A 242 28.79 -16.15 9.88
C GLY A 242 27.89 -17.38 9.96
N THR A 243 27.06 -17.50 10.97
CA THR A 243 26.12 -18.63 11.12
C THR A 243 24.68 -18.14 11.40
N SER A 244 23.69 -19.00 11.17
CA SER A 244 22.29 -18.71 11.47
C SER A 244 21.99 -18.49 12.97
N LYS A 245 22.89 -18.89 13.86
CA LYS A 245 22.73 -18.72 15.32
C LYS A 245 22.67 -17.25 15.75
N VAL A 246 23.28 -16.34 14.98
CA VAL A 246 23.23 -14.88 15.25
C VAL A 246 22.14 -14.18 14.46
N HIS A 247 21.40 -14.89 13.62
CA HIS A 247 20.39 -14.28 12.77
C HIS A 247 19.22 -13.70 13.60
N GLY A 248 18.52 -14.53 14.37
CA GLY A 248 17.25 -14.19 15.01
C GLY A 248 17.17 -14.44 16.52
N ALA A 249 18.29 -14.53 17.21
CA ALA A 249 18.34 -14.75 18.65
C ALA A 249 19.32 -13.80 19.35
N PRO A 250 19.04 -13.36 20.60
CA PRO A 250 19.98 -12.62 21.41
C PRO A 250 21.30 -13.34 21.59
N LEU A 251 22.41 -12.59 21.65
CA LEU A 251 23.78 -13.17 21.77
C LEU A 251 24.09 -13.77 23.15
N GLY A 252 23.32 -13.41 24.17
CA GLY A 252 23.69 -13.60 25.57
C GLY A 252 24.69 -12.52 26.05
N ASP A 253 24.76 -12.32 27.37
CA ASP A 253 25.68 -11.33 27.96
C ASP A 253 27.14 -11.65 27.64
N GLU A 254 27.54 -12.91 27.68
CA GLU A 254 28.90 -13.34 27.31
C GLU A 254 29.21 -13.06 25.83
N GLY A 255 28.28 -13.38 24.92
CA GLY A 255 28.44 -13.12 23.48
C GLY A 255 28.56 -11.61 23.16
N ILE A 256 27.85 -10.76 23.90
CA ILE A 256 28.01 -9.31 23.79
C ILE A 256 29.37 -8.83 24.24
N LEU A 257 29.87 -9.35 25.37
CA LEU A 257 31.21 -9.01 25.88
C LEU A 257 32.31 -9.43 24.88
N GLU A 258 32.18 -10.60 24.28
CA GLU A 258 33.13 -11.06 23.25
C GLU A 258 33.06 -10.18 21.99
N ALA A 259 31.87 -9.80 21.53
CA ALA A 259 31.72 -8.91 20.42
C ALA A 259 32.31 -7.51 20.70
N LYS A 260 32.04 -6.93 21.88
CA LYS A 260 32.64 -5.67 22.33
C LYS A 260 34.19 -5.76 22.33
N LYS A 261 34.74 -6.86 22.82
CA LYS A 261 36.17 -7.09 22.80
C LYS A 261 36.73 -7.19 21.37
N ALA A 262 36.04 -7.91 20.48
CA ALA A 262 36.43 -8.00 19.07
C ALA A 262 36.47 -6.64 18.37
N TYR A 263 35.57 -5.72 18.73
CA TYR A 263 35.56 -4.33 18.23
C TYR A 263 36.58 -3.39 18.88
N GLY A 264 37.29 -3.84 19.93
CA GLY A 264 38.14 -2.95 20.75
C GLY A 264 37.31 -1.95 21.59
N TRP A 265 36.06 -2.29 21.88
CA TRP A 265 35.15 -1.47 22.66
C TRP A 265 35.41 -1.64 24.17
N ASN A 266 36.00 -0.62 24.77
CA ASN A 266 36.51 -0.70 26.16
C ASN A 266 35.52 -0.22 27.23
N TYR A 267 34.26 0.01 26.86
CA TYR A 267 33.20 0.45 27.77
C TYR A 267 32.36 -0.73 28.23
N GLU A 268 32.30 -0.97 29.55
CA GLU A 268 31.51 -2.05 30.15
C GLU A 268 30.02 -1.72 30.24
N GLU A 269 29.68 -0.41 30.31
CA GLU A 269 28.32 0.07 30.47
C GLU A 269 27.44 -0.32 29.26
N LYS A 270 26.22 -0.80 29.56
CA LYS A 270 25.21 -1.09 28.52
C LYS A 270 24.61 0.24 28.06
N PHE A 271 24.28 0.31 26.77
CA PHE A 271 23.70 1.50 26.11
C PHE A 271 24.59 2.76 26.17
N PHE A 272 25.87 2.59 26.39
CA PHE A 272 26.81 3.70 26.42
C PHE A 272 27.06 4.25 25.01
N VAL A 273 26.97 5.57 24.88
CA VAL A 273 27.33 6.30 23.65
C VAL A 273 28.37 7.36 24.01
N PRO A 274 29.60 7.24 23.48
CA PRO A 274 30.63 8.26 23.69
C PRO A 274 30.20 9.63 23.15
N GLU A 275 30.57 10.69 23.84
CA GLU A 275 30.23 12.08 23.43
C GLU A 275 30.73 12.42 22.03
N GLU A 276 31.90 11.93 21.63
CA GLU A 276 32.47 12.12 20.28
C GLU A 276 31.60 11.46 19.20
N VAL A 277 30.91 10.35 19.48
CA VAL A 277 29.98 9.71 18.54
C VAL A 277 28.75 10.59 18.35
N THR A 278 28.16 11.07 19.42
CA THR A 278 27.02 11.98 19.38
C THR A 278 27.37 13.28 18.63
N ALA A 279 28.54 13.86 18.95
CA ALA A 279 29.04 15.07 18.26
C ALA A 279 29.22 14.82 16.75
N ARG A 280 29.78 13.66 16.38
CA ARG A 280 30.00 13.30 14.97
C ARG A 280 28.69 13.13 14.20
N PHE A 281 27.69 12.44 14.75
CA PHE A 281 26.40 12.31 14.10
C PHE A 281 25.68 13.65 13.97
N LYS A 282 25.74 14.50 15.01
CA LYS A 282 25.20 15.87 14.95
C LYS A 282 25.83 16.68 13.81
N GLU A 283 27.16 16.68 13.71
CA GLU A 283 27.89 17.38 12.64
C GLU A 283 27.54 16.84 11.25
N THR A 284 27.61 15.51 11.08
CA THR A 284 27.54 14.87 9.76
C THR A 284 26.13 14.72 9.22
N ILE A 285 25.12 14.53 10.08
CA ILE A 285 23.73 14.34 9.68
C ILE A 285 22.89 15.56 10.04
N GLY A 286 22.91 15.97 11.29
CA GLY A 286 22.07 17.07 11.77
C GLY A 286 22.35 18.39 11.08
N GLU A 287 23.61 18.88 11.15
CA GLU A 287 23.98 20.18 10.56
C GLU A 287 23.96 20.15 9.03
N ARG A 288 24.34 19.01 8.41
CA ARG A 288 24.24 18.86 6.95
C ARG A 288 22.79 18.91 6.51
N GLY A 289 21.88 18.22 7.19
CA GLY A 289 20.46 18.21 6.89
C GLY A 289 19.81 19.58 7.03
N GLU A 290 20.12 20.31 8.10
CA GLU A 290 19.63 21.68 8.29
C GLU A 290 20.11 22.63 7.15
N LYS A 291 21.37 22.53 6.75
CA LYS A 291 21.91 23.31 5.64
C LYS A 291 21.23 22.95 4.32
N ALA A 292 21.04 21.66 4.05
CA ALA A 292 20.39 21.20 2.83
C ALA A 292 18.91 21.66 2.75
N GLU A 293 18.16 21.55 3.84
CA GLU A 293 16.78 22.04 3.89
C GLU A 293 16.71 23.56 3.77
N THR A 294 17.61 24.30 4.42
CA THR A 294 17.65 25.76 4.30
C THR A 294 17.90 26.19 2.85
N ALA A 295 18.88 25.58 2.18
CA ALA A 295 19.18 25.85 0.77
C ALA A 295 17.99 25.50 -0.13
N TRP A 296 17.31 24.38 0.13
CA TRP A 296 16.12 24.00 -0.62
C TRP A 296 14.96 24.99 -0.40
N ASN A 297 14.75 25.47 0.83
CA ASN A 297 13.71 26.45 1.12
C ASN A 297 13.94 27.79 0.39
N GLU A 298 15.20 28.24 0.27
CA GLU A 298 15.59 29.42 -0.51
C GLU A 298 15.36 29.21 -2.00
N LEU A 299 15.75 28.04 -2.53
CA LEU A 299 15.48 27.63 -3.91
C LEU A 299 13.98 27.61 -4.20
N PHE A 300 13.20 26.97 -3.33
CA PHE A 300 11.75 26.84 -3.49
C PHE A 300 11.03 28.22 -3.39
N ALA A 301 11.51 29.13 -2.53
CA ALA A 301 10.98 30.49 -2.47
C ALA A 301 11.21 31.24 -3.81
N SER A 302 12.39 31.06 -4.41
CA SER A 302 12.71 31.63 -5.72
C SER A 302 11.88 30.99 -6.83
N TYR A 303 11.70 29.66 -6.79
CA TYR A 303 10.83 28.93 -7.70
C TYR A 303 9.37 29.40 -7.61
N LYS A 304 8.86 29.61 -6.41
CA LYS A 304 7.50 30.13 -6.17
C LYS A 304 7.28 31.53 -6.73
N ALA A 305 8.31 32.36 -6.72
CA ALA A 305 8.26 33.71 -7.32
C ALA A 305 8.20 33.65 -8.85
N GLU A 306 8.90 32.69 -9.48
CA GLU A 306 8.99 32.53 -10.93
C GLU A 306 7.85 31.67 -11.52
N TYR A 307 7.47 30.59 -10.80
CA TYR A 307 6.47 29.61 -11.22
C TYR A 307 5.35 29.43 -10.17
N PRO A 308 4.57 30.49 -9.82
CA PRO A 308 3.65 30.48 -8.69
C PRO A 308 2.57 29.40 -8.79
N GLU A 309 2.08 29.11 -10.00
CA GLU A 309 1.05 28.09 -10.19
C GLU A 309 1.57 26.66 -9.97
N LEU A 310 2.75 26.35 -10.50
CA LEU A 310 3.38 25.05 -10.29
C LEU A 310 3.79 24.84 -8.83
N ALA A 311 4.35 25.88 -8.20
CA ALA A 311 4.70 25.82 -6.79
C ALA A 311 3.46 25.58 -5.92
N LYS A 312 2.36 26.32 -6.19
CA LYS A 312 1.09 26.12 -5.49
C LYS A 312 0.54 24.71 -5.70
N GLN A 313 0.59 24.19 -6.92
CA GLN A 313 0.14 22.82 -7.24
C GLN A 313 0.95 21.78 -6.46
N LEU A 314 2.27 21.93 -6.39
CA LEU A 314 3.14 21.04 -5.61
C LEU A 314 2.84 21.15 -4.11
N GLU A 315 2.77 22.38 -3.55
CA GLU A 315 2.42 22.60 -2.15
C GLU A 315 1.06 21.98 -1.78
N ASP A 316 0.04 22.22 -2.60
CA ASP A 316 -1.31 21.68 -2.36
C ASP A 316 -1.30 20.15 -2.38
N SER A 317 -0.58 19.53 -3.33
CA SER A 317 -0.50 18.07 -3.43
C SER A 317 0.25 17.43 -2.26
N LEU A 318 1.34 18.06 -1.80
CA LEU A 318 2.10 17.59 -0.63
C LEU A 318 1.27 17.68 0.67
N ASN A 319 0.32 18.62 0.72
CA ASN A 319 -0.60 18.79 1.85
C ASN A 319 -1.93 18.04 1.66
N ASN A 320 -2.03 17.15 0.67
CA ASN A 320 -3.25 16.40 0.33
C ASN A 320 -4.47 17.31 0.09
N LYS A 321 -4.23 18.51 -0.43
CA LYS A 321 -5.29 19.49 -0.72
C LYS A 321 -5.70 19.38 -2.19
N LEU A 322 -6.95 19.02 -2.40
CA LEU A 322 -7.55 18.97 -3.73
C LEU A 322 -7.91 20.38 -4.25
N PRO A 323 -7.93 20.59 -5.57
CA PRO A 323 -8.48 21.80 -6.17
C PRO A 323 -9.93 22.08 -5.69
N ALA A 324 -10.34 23.33 -5.60
CA ALA A 324 -11.67 23.67 -5.08
C ALA A 324 -12.83 23.11 -5.93
N ASP A 325 -12.58 22.92 -7.22
CA ASP A 325 -13.53 22.44 -8.24
C ASP A 325 -13.31 20.97 -8.63
N TRP A 326 -12.64 20.19 -7.77
CA TRP A 326 -12.20 18.84 -8.09
C TRP A 326 -13.34 17.86 -8.45
N ASP A 327 -14.56 18.11 -7.97
CA ASP A 327 -15.72 17.23 -8.16
C ASP A 327 -16.81 17.82 -9.09
N GLU A 328 -16.58 19.00 -9.69
CA GLU A 328 -17.58 19.68 -10.55
C GLU A 328 -17.96 18.88 -11.79
N ASP A 329 -17.01 18.19 -12.41
CA ASP A 329 -17.20 17.46 -13.68
C ASP A 329 -17.57 15.99 -13.46
N LEU A 330 -17.83 15.56 -12.21
CA LEU A 330 -18.22 14.18 -11.94
C LEU A 330 -19.58 13.84 -12.58
N PRO A 331 -19.69 12.66 -13.21
CA PRO A 331 -20.93 12.27 -13.88
C PRO A 331 -22.05 12.02 -12.89
N VAL A 332 -23.29 12.29 -13.35
CA VAL A 332 -24.52 11.87 -12.68
C VAL A 332 -25.25 10.95 -13.65
N TYR A 333 -25.61 9.77 -13.18
CA TYR A 333 -26.27 8.76 -13.99
C TYR A 333 -27.78 8.78 -13.79
N ASP A 334 -28.50 8.64 -14.91
CA ASP A 334 -29.94 8.47 -14.96
C ASP A 334 -30.30 7.05 -15.46
N ASP A 335 -31.57 6.73 -15.57
CA ASP A 335 -32.07 5.42 -15.98
C ASP A 335 -32.02 5.15 -17.50
N SER A 336 -31.43 6.05 -18.29
CA SER A 336 -31.42 5.98 -19.75
C SER A 336 -30.50 4.88 -20.32
N LYS A 337 -29.48 4.43 -19.54
CA LYS A 337 -28.48 3.47 -20.03
C LYS A 337 -27.94 2.57 -18.94
N ALA A 338 -27.96 1.25 -19.18
CA ALA A 338 -27.22 0.31 -18.37
C ALA A 338 -25.72 0.43 -18.65
N LEU A 339 -24.90 0.58 -17.59
CA LEU A 339 -23.46 0.74 -17.69
C LEU A 339 -22.75 -0.18 -16.67
N ALA A 340 -21.70 -0.88 -17.10
CA ALA A 340 -20.87 -1.63 -16.16
C ALA A 340 -20.22 -0.69 -15.14
N SER A 341 -20.18 -1.08 -13.87
CA SER A 341 -19.60 -0.18 -12.86
C SER A 341 -18.10 0.09 -13.07
N ARG A 342 -17.35 -0.83 -13.73
CA ARG A 342 -15.99 -0.54 -14.22
C ARG A 342 -15.94 0.60 -15.25
N ALA A 343 -16.96 0.69 -16.11
CA ALA A 343 -17.03 1.75 -17.12
C ALA A 343 -17.38 3.09 -16.48
N SER A 344 -18.33 3.12 -15.55
CA SER A 344 -18.60 4.31 -14.72
C SER A 344 -17.35 4.76 -13.97
N SER A 345 -16.59 3.83 -13.39
CA SER A 345 -15.30 4.13 -12.74
C SER A 345 -14.29 4.77 -13.71
N GLY A 346 -14.21 4.29 -14.95
CA GLY A 346 -13.37 4.89 -15.99
C GLY A 346 -13.79 6.32 -16.35
N GLU A 347 -15.10 6.61 -16.41
CA GLU A 347 -15.60 7.97 -16.60
C GLU A 347 -15.23 8.88 -15.42
N VAL A 348 -15.37 8.38 -14.19
CA VAL A 348 -15.00 9.12 -12.96
C VAL A 348 -13.49 9.38 -12.90
N ILE A 349 -12.64 8.38 -13.18
CA ILE A 349 -11.17 8.58 -13.24
C ILE A 349 -10.82 9.71 -14.20
N ASN A 350 -11.43 9.75 -15.39
CA ASN A 350 -11.16 10.76 -16.38
C ASN A 350 -11.68 12.16 -15.99
N ALA A 351 -12.83 12.25 -15.33
CA ALA A 351 -13.32 13.50 -14.78
C ALA A 351 -12.40 14.03 -13.68
N LEU A 352 -12.01 13.17 -12.72
CA LEU A 352 -11.08 13.53 -11.66
C LEU A 352 -9.70 13.93 -12.21
N ALA A 353 -9.18 13.20 -13.19
CA ALA A 353 -7.88 13.50 -13.80
C ALA A 353 -7.84 14.82 -14.56
N GLY A 354 -8.98 15.27 -15.06
CA GLY A 354 -9.13 16.60 -15.66
C GLY A 354 -8.96 17.75 -14.67
N LYS A 355 -9.25 17.53 -13.40
CA LYS A 355 -9.19 18.54 -12.33
C LYS A 355 -7.99 18.32 -11.40
N ILE A 356 -7.61 17.07 -11.12
CA ILE A 356 -6.56 16.72 -10.17
C ILE A 356 -5.32 16.28 -10.95
N PRO A 357 -4.33 17.14 -11.13
CA PRO A 357 -3.16 16.87 -11.97
C PRO A 357 -2.20 15.84 -11.38
N THR A 358 -2.39 15.44 -10.13
CA THR A 358 -1.53 14.53 -9.36
C THR A 358 -2.10 13.12 -9.22
N ILE A 359 -3.22 12.82 -9.90
CA ILE A 359 -3.67 11.43 -10.06
C ILE A 359 -2.66 10.68 -10.93
N PHE A 360 -2.16 9.55 -10.42
CA PHE A 360 -1.10 8.76 -11.03
C PHE A 360 -1.34 7.28 -10.78
N GLY A 361 -1.45 6.49 -11.83
CA GLY A 361 -1.76 5.07 -11.66
C GLY A 361 -1.93 4.31 -12.97
N GLY A 362 -2.45 3.08 -12.86
CA GLY A 362 -2.64 2.19 -14.00
C GLY A 362 -3.06 0.80 -13.57
N SER A 363 -2.79 -0.20 -14.41
CA SER A 363 -3.18 -1.58 -14.16
C SER A 363 -2.05 -2.58 -14.38
N ALA A 364 -2.21 -3.77 -13.78
CA ALA A 364 -1.36 -4.92 -14.01
C ALA A 364 -1.76 -5.61 -15.34
N ASP A 365 -1.39 -4.99 -16.48
CA ASP A 365 -1.64 -5.43 -17.85
C ASP A 365 -3.14 -5.55 -18.25
N LEU A 366 -4.02 -4.89 -17.53
CA LEU A 366 -5.48 -4.99 -17.70
C LEU A 366 -6.17 -3.62 -17.85
N ALA A 367 -5.45 -2.56 -18.22
CA ALA A 367 -5.97 -1.20 -18.25
C ALA A 367 -7.24 -1.05 -19.10
N GLY A 368 -7.28 -1.68 -20.27
CA GLY A 368 -8.47 -1.68 -21.14
C GLY A 368 -9.66 -2.41 -20.54
N SER A 369 -9.42 -3.55 -19.87
CA SER A 369 -10.47 -4.33 -19.20
C SER A 369 -10.97 -3.68 -17.93
N ASN A 370 -10.08 -3.06 -17.16
CA ASN A 370 -10.41 -2.37 -15.91
C ASN A 370 -10.96 -0.96 -16.12
N ASN A 371 -10.81 -0.38 -17.33
CA ASN A 371 -11.11 1.02 -17.66
C ASN A 371 -10.35 2.02 -16.77
N THR A 372 -9.05 1.80 -16.59
CA THR A 372 -8.20 2.62 -15.71
C THR A 372 -7.35 3.65 -16.43
N THR A 373 -7.46 3.77 -17.74
CA THR A 373 -6.65 4.70 -18.55
C THR A 373 -7.15 6.13 -18.43
N ILE A 374 -6.25 7.06 -18.11
CA ILE A 374 -6.46 8.50 -18.24
C ILE A 374 -6.28 8.85 -19.72
N LYS A 375 -7.39 9.15 -20.39
CA LYS A 375 -7.45 9.30 -21.86
C LYS A 375 -6.74 10.55 -22.39
N THR A 376 -6.58 11.56 -21.54
CA THR A 376 -5.93 12.83 -21.88
C THR A 376 -4.42 12.82 -21.70
N ASP A 377 -3.88 11.74 -21.11
CA ASP A 377 -2.47 11.61 -20.81
C ASP A 377 -1.82 10.41 -21.53
N GLY A 378 -0.52 10.50 -21.73
CA GLY A 378 0.30 9.42 -22.24
C GLY A 378 0.75 8.42 -21.15
N GLU A 379 1.72 7.62 -21.52
CA GLU A 379 2.27 6.55 -20.70
C GLU A 379 3.49 7.03 -19.90
N PHE A 380 3.52 6.73 -18.62
CA PHE A 380 4.70 6.90 -17.78
C PHE A 380 5.80 5.95 -18.26
N THR A 381 6.82 6.50 -18.89
CA THR A 381 7.99 5.74 -19.37
C THR A 381 9.27 6.52 -19.09
N LYS A 382 10.41 5.85 -19.27
CA LYS A 382 11.72 6.52 -19.20
C LYS A 382 11.85 7.76 -20.13
N ALA A 383 11.10 7.78 -21.24
CA ALA A 383 11.12 8.88 -22.21
C ALA A 383 10.06 9.96 -21.89
N THR A 384 8.99 9.58 -21.24
CA THR A 384 7.82 10.40 -20.92
C THR A 384 7.45 10.32 -19.44
N PRO A 385 8.35 10.64 -18.51
CA PRO A 385 8.11 10.44 -17.06
C PRO A 385 7.09 11.43 -16.47
N ALA A 386 6.72 12.47 -17.19
CA ALA A 386 5.67 13.41 -16.75
C ALA A 386 4.24 12.90 -17.00
N GLU A 387 4.08 11.86 -17.82
CA GLU A 387 2.79 11.25 -18.14
C GLU A 387 2.26 10.39 -16.99
N ARG A 388 0.93 10.13 -16.93
CA ARG A 388 0.27 9.63 -15.73
C ARG A 388 -0.20 8.17 -15.80
N ASN A 389 -0.22 7.53 -16.98
CA ASN A 389 -0.64 6.14 -17.10
C ASN A 389 0.53 5.18 -16.88
N ILE A 390 0.46 4.37 -15.83
CA ILE A 390 1.49 3.38 -15.49
C ILE A 390 1.12 2.01 -16.08
N TRP A 391 2.05 1.42 -16.80
CA TRP A 391 1.94 0.04 -17.28
C TRP A 391 2.78 -0.87 -16.39
N PHE A 392 2.16 -1.44 -15.35
CA PHE A 392 2.88 -2.32 -14.41
C PHE A 392 3.26 -3.68 -15.03
N GLY A 393 2.58 -4.09 -16.11
CA GLY A 393 2.67 -5.45 -16.64
C GLY A 393 1.98 -6.44 -15.70
N VAL A 394 2.13 -7.73 -15.94
CA VAL A 394 1.54 -8.79 -15.10
C VAL A 394 2.36 -8.92 -13.81
N ARG A 395 2.19 -7.95 -12.89
CA ARG A 395 2.93 -7.80 -11.63
C ARG A 395 2.04 -7.19 -10.55
N GLU A 396 0.99 -7.90 -10.16
CA GLU A 396 0.00 -7.38 -9.20
C GLU A 396 0.63 -7.04 -7.86
N PHE A 397 1.50 -7.91 -7.36
CA PHE A 397 2.13 -7.70 -6.05
C PHE A 397 3.07 -6.49 -6.06
N ALA A 398 3.97 -6.39 -7.06
CA ALA A 398 4.84 -5.22 -7.18
C ALA A 398 4.05 -3.93 -7.46
N MET A 399 2.95 -4.00 -8.23
CA MET A 399 2.04 -2.87 -8.41
C MET A 399 1.55 -2.35 -7.05
N GLY A 400 0.97 -3.22 -6.22
CA GLY A 400 0.45 -2.81 -4.91
C GLY A 400 1.53 -2.27 -3.98
N ALA A 401 2.70 -2.90 -3.93
CA ALA A 401 3.81 -2.45 -3.11
C ALA A 401 4.43 -1.13 -3.62
N ALA A 402 4.52 -0.94 -4.94
CA ALA A 402 4.97 0.33 -5.53
C ALA A 402 3.96 1.46 -5.27
N LEU A 403 2.65 1.19 -5.33
CA LEU A 403 1.61 2.15 -4.95
C LEU A 403 1.78 2.58 -3.48
N ASN A 404 2.09 1.65 -2.58
CA ASN A 404 2.44 2.00 -1.19
C ASN A 404 3.66 2.92 -1.14
N GLY A 405 4.70 2.62 -1.90
CA GLY A 405 5.90 3.46 -2.00
C GLY A 405 5.61 4.87 -2.51
N MET A 406 4.79 5.00 -3.55
CA MET A 406 4.37 6.30 -4.09
C MET A 406 3.53 7.09 -3.08
N ALA A 407 2.62 6.43 -2.37
CA ALA A 407 1.81 7.06 -1.32
C ALA A 407 2.68 7.52 -0.13
N LEU A 408 3.68 6.73 0.27
CA LEU A 408 4.68 7.08 1.30
C LEU A 408 5.54 8.27 0.89
N HIS A 409 5.89 8.36 -0.40
CA HIS A 409 6.63 9.50 -0.94
C HIS A 409 5.84 10.81 -0.80
N GLY A 410 4.54 10.76 -1.07
CA GLY A 410 3.65 11.93 -1.06
C GLY A 410 3.63 12.71 -2.37
N GLY A 411 2.68 13.62 -2.48
CA GLY A 411 2.49 14.50 -3.64
C GLY A 411 1.67 13.89 -4.79
N LEU A 412 1.14 12.68 -4.60
CA LEU A 412 0.37 11.95 -5.62
C LEU A 412 -0.88 11.31 -5.02
N GLN A 413 -1.96 11.27 -5.80
CA GLN A 413 -3.12 10.42 -5.55
C GLN A 413 -2.96 9.18 -6.43
N VAL A 414 -2.71 8.03 -5.79
CA VAL A 414 -2.32 6.81 -6.51
C VAL A 414 -3.44 5.79 -6.58
N TYR A 415 -3.54 5.13 -7.74
CA TYR A 415 -4.46 4.01 -7.93
C TYR A 415 -3.82 2.88 -8.75
N GLY A 416 -4.30 1.66 -8.51
CA GLY A 416 -3.89 0.50 -9.30
C GLY A 416 -5.03 -0.47 -9.53
N GLY A 417 -5.08 -1.06 -10.72
CA GLY A 417 -6.17 -1.94 -11.16
C GLY A 417 -5.72 -3.34 -11.54
N THR A 418 -6.58 -4.31 -11.23
CA THR A 418 -6.50 -5.70 -11.72
C THR A 418 -7.88 -6.34 -11.63
N PHE A 419 -8.03 -7.59 -12.09
CA PHE A 419 -9.25 -8.36 -11.82
C PHE A 419 -9.35 -8.71 -10.34
N PHE A 420 -10.58 -8.74 -9.84
CA PHE A 420 -10.82 -8.89 -8.41
C PHE A 420 -10.30 -10.22 -7.84
N VAL A 421 -10.40 -11.31 -8.58
CA VAL A 421 -9.82 -12.60 -8.19
C VAL A 421 -8.31 -12.51 -7.94
N PHE A 422 -7.60 -11.65 -8.69
CA PHE A 422 -6.16 -11.45 -8.51
C PHE A 422 -5.81 -10.52 -7.34
N SER A 423 -6.81 -10.10 -6.55
CA SER A 423 -6.53 -9.58 -5.22
C SER A 423 -5.74 -10.57 -4.36
N ASP A 424 -5.79 -11.86 -4.65
CA ASP A 424 -4.98 -12.88 -3.99
C ASP A 424 -3.47 -12.64 -4.17
N TYR A 425 -3.04 -12.17 -5.36
CA TYR A 425 -1.63 -11.83 -5.63
C TYR A 425 -1.19 -10.53 -4.93
N VAL A 426 -2.05 -9.52 -4.88
CA VAL A 426 -1.72 -8.20 -4.32
C VAL A 426 -2.06 -8.07 -2.83
N ARG A 427 -2.70 -9.08 -2.24
CA ARG A 427 -3.24 -9.05 -0.87
C ARG A 427 -2.24 -8.58 0.18
N ALA A 428 -0.99 -9.06 0.13
CA ALA A 428 0.02 -8.70 1.11
C ALA A 428 0.38 -7.20 1.04
N ALA A 429 0.40 -6.61 -0.15
CA ALA A 429 0.60 -5.18 -0.32
C ALA A 429 -0.60 -4.36 0.16
N ILE A 430 -1.84 -4.80 -0.11
CA ILE A 430 -3.06 -4.17 0.42
C ILE A 430 -3.02 -4.16 1.97
N ARG A 431 -2.58 -5.27 2.58
CA ARG A 431 -2.44 -5.34 4.03
C ARG A 431 -1.43 -4.32 4.57
N LEU A 432 -0.30 -4.12 3.89
CA LEU A 432 0.66 -3.08 4.28
C LEU A 432 0.10 -1.66 4.04
N SER A 433 -0.72 -1.43 3.02
CA SER A 433 -1.43 -0.15 2.87
C SER A 433 -2.26 0.16 4.12
N ALA A 434 -3.03 -0.84 4.60
CA ALA A 434 -3.89 -0.70 5.76
C ALA A 434 -3.09 -0.47 7.06
N ILE A 435 -2.02 -1.25 7.30
CA ILE A 435 -1.13 -1.08 8.47
C ILE A 435 -0.48 0.30 8.49
N GLN A 436 -0.06 0.80 7.34
CA GLN A 436 0.63 2.09 7.21
C GLN A 436 -0.32 3.27 7.11
N HIS A 437 -1.64 3.03 7.07
CA HIS A 437 -2.65 4.05 6.85
C HIS A 437 -2.40 4.87 5.57
N LEU A 438 -2.22 4.19 4.45
CA LEU A 438 -1.94 4.82 3.15
C LEU A 438 -3.20 4.96 2.29
N PRO A 439 -3.46 6.13 1.70
CA PRO A 439 -4.65 6.37 0.87
C PRO A 439 -4.45 5.84 -0.55
N VAL A 440 -4.25 4.53 -0.69
CA VAL A 440 -4.13 3.86 -1.99
C VAL A 440 -5.51 3.43 -2.48
N THR A 441 -5.84 3.70 -3.74
CA THR A 441 -7.08 3.23 -4.36
C THR A 441 -6.81 2.01 -5.24
N TYR A 442 -7.46 0.90 -4.91
CA TYR A 442 -7.42 -0.35 -5.67
C TYR A 442 -8.69 -0.51 -6.49
N VAL A 443 -8.56 -0.52 -7.83
CA VAL A 443 -9.67 -0.69 -8.78
C VAL A 443 -9.74 -2.16 -9.17
N MET A 444 -10.64 -2.90 -8.52
CA MET A 444 -10.78 -4.35 -8.67
C MET A 444 -12.03 -4.67 -9.48
N THR A 445 -11.87 -5.08 -10.73
CA THR A 445 -12.98 -5.35 -11.64
C THR A 445 -13.24 -6.85 -11.82
N HIS A 446 -14.34 -7.21 -12.51
CA HIS A 446 -14.75 -8.60 -12.68
C HIS A 446 -15.09 -9.25 -11.33
N ASP A 447 -16.08 -8.66 -10.67
CA ASP A 447 -16.37 -8.77 -9.24
C ASP A 447 -17.01 -10.09 -8.78
N SER A 448 -17.51 -10.91 -9.69
CA SER A 448 -18.39 -12.06 -9.34
C SER A 448 -18.41 -13.16 -10.39
N ILE A 449 -19.24 -14.18 -10.18
CA ILE A 449 -19.53 -15.25 -11.15
C ILE A 449 -20.13 -14.73 -12.47
N ALA A 450 -20.55 -13.48 -12.52
CA ALA A 450 -20.99 -12.82 -13.77
C ALA A 450 -19.86 -12.64 -14.81
N VAL A 451 -18.62 -12.90 -14.44
CA VAL A 451 -17.48 -13.05 -15.38
C VAL A 451 -17.79 -14.10 -16.42
N GLY A 452 -18.36 -15.22 -16.02
CA GLY A 452 -18.97 -16.20 -16.91
C GLY A 452 -17.96 -17.14 -17.59
N GLU A 453 -17.68 -16.94 -18.86
CA GLU A 453 -16.97 -17.87 -19.73
C GLU A 453 -15.54 -18.18 -19.25
N ASP A 454 -14.86 -17.24 -18.59
CA ASP A 454 -13.51 -17.43 -18.05
C ASP A 454 -13.48 -18.47 -16.91
N GLY A 455 -14.61 -18.66 -16.25
CA GLY A 455 -14.82 -19.74 -15.28
C GLY A 455 -14.15 -19.55 -13.92
N PRO A 456 -14.02 -20.64 -13.13
CA PRO A 456 -13.68 -20.58 -11.70
C PRO A 456 -12.33 -19.91 -11.38
N THR A 457 -11.38 -19.92 -12.31
CA THR A 457 -10.06 -19.29 -12.09
C THR A 457 -10.11 -17.77 -12.13
N HIS A 458 -11.20 -17.19 -12.64
CA HIS A 458 -11.41 -15.75 -12.79
C HIS A 458 -12.65 -15.24 -12.04
N GLU A 459 -13.44 -16.13 -11.49
CA GLU A 459 -14.67 -15.83 -10.74
C GLU A 459 -14.39 -15.75 -9.24
N PRO A 460 -14.35 -14.55 -8.64
CA PRO A 460 -14.11 -14.40 -7.21
C PRO A 460 -15.31 -14.92 -6.40
N ILE A 461 -15.03 -15.57 -5.29
CA ILE A 461 -16.01 -16.10 -4.34
C ILE A 461 -15.70 -15.57 -2.94
N GLU A 462 -14.52 -15.92 -2.38
CA GLU A 462 -14.12 -15.60 -1.00
C GLU A 462 -13.44 -14.24 -0.84
N GLN A 463 -13.08 -13.57 -1.93
CA GLN A 463 -12.27 -12.35 -1.91
C GLN A 463 -12.97 -11.21 -1.17
N LEU A 464 -14.31 -11.03 -1.34
CA LEU A 464 -15.06 -10.01 -0.60
C LEU A 464 -14.98 -10.24 0.91
N ALA A 465 -15.34 -11.44 1.38
CA ALA A 465 -15.30 -11.78 2.79
C ALA A 465 -13.89 -11.63 3.36
N SER A 466 -12.89 -12.09 2.62
CA SER A 466 -11.48 -12.04 2.98
C SER A 466 -10.95 -10.62 3.13
N LEU A 467 -11.28 -9.71 2.22
CA LEU A 467 -10.84 -8.32 2.30
C LEU A 467 -11.63 -7.51 3.34
N ARG A 468 -12.94 -7.75 3.48
CA ARG A 468 -13.77 -7.14 4.52
C ARG A 468 -13.30 -7.49 5.95
N ALA A 469 -12.61 -8.62 6.11
CA ALA A 469 -12.01 -9.01 7.39
C ALA A 469 -10.71 -8.28 7.73
N MET A 470 -10.13 -7.49 6.79
CA MET A 470 -8.86 -6.80 6.99
C MET A 470 -9.06 -5.48 7.72
N PRO A 471 -8.46 -5.31 8.93
CA PRO A 471 -8.57 -4.05 9.66
C PRO A 471 -7.99 -2.87 8.90
N GLY A 472 -8.65 -1.71 8.97
CA GLY A 472 -8.14 -0.47 8.36
C GLY A 472 -8.25 -0.40 6.83
N LEU A 473 -8.92 -1.37 6.20
CA LEU A 473 -9.22 -1.38 4.77
C LEU A 473 -10.70 -1.03 4.54
N SER A 474 -10.99 -0.14 3.62
CA SER A 474 -12.35 0.14 3.15
C SER A 474 -12.64 -0.62 1.86
N VAL A 475 -13.65 -1.49 1.88
CA VAL A 475 -14.08 -2.28 0.73
C VAL A 475 -15.46 -1.82 0.29
N ILE A 476 -15.57 -1.26 -0.93
CA ILE A 476 -16.79 -0.70 -1.47
C ILE A 476 -17.18 -1.45 -2.75
N ARG A 477 -18.36 -2.05 -2.76
CA ARG A 477 -18.96 -2.74 -3.93
C ARG A 477 -20.21 -2.00 -4.40
N PRO A 478 -20.05 -1.04 -5.35
CA PRO A 478 -21.13 -0.17 -5.81
C PRO A 478 -22.20 -0.92 -6.60
N ALA A 479 -23.46 -0.52 -6.43
CA ALA A 479 -24.63 -1.10 -7.09
C ALA A 479 -24.95 -0.48 -8.45
N ASP A 480 -24.52 0.76 -8.68
CA ASP A 480 -24.69 1.48 -9.95
C ASP A 480 -23.63 2.58 -10.14
N GLY A 481 -23.76 3.36 -11.22
CA GLY A 481 -22.83 4.44 -11.54
C GLY A 481 -22.80 5.56 -10.48
N ASN A 482 -23.92 5.88 -9.85
CA ASN A 482 -23.96 6.92 -8.82
C ASN A 482 -23.28 6.48 -7.53
N GLU A 483 -23.42 5.21 -7.12
CA GLU A 483 -22.61 4.65 -6.02
C GLU A 483 -21.11 4.61 -6.37
N VAL A 484 -20.74 4.38 -7.64
CA VAL A 484 -19.34 4.44 -8.10
C VAL A 484 -18.76 5.86 -7.91
N VAL A 485 -19.50 6.89 -8.26
CA VAL A 485 -19.07 8.29 -8.07
C VAL A 485 -18.78 8.55 -6.59
N GLU A 486 -19.67 8.14 -5.70
CA GLU A 486 -19.48 8.37 -4.26
C GLU A 486 -18.35 7.52 -3.68
N ALA A 487 -18.15 6.29 -4.18
CA ALA A 487 -17.02 5.45 -3.79
C ALA A 487 -15.67 6.12 -4.17
N TRP A 488 -15.58 6.70 -5.37
CA TRP A 488 -14.40 7.46 -5.78
C TRP A 488 -14.20 8.74 -4.98
N LYS A 489 -15.27 9.46 -4.62
CA LYS A 489 -15.17 10.64 -3.73
C LYS A 489 -14.55 10.24 -2.38
N LEU A 490 -14.98 9.13 -1.79
CA LEU A 490 -14.40 8.63 -0.55
C LEU A 490 -12.92 8.27 -0.72
N ALA A 491 -12.57 7.58 -1.80
CA ALA A 491 -11.20 7.16 -2.06
C ALA A 491 -10.26 8.36 -2.29
N ILE A 492 -10.64 9.32 -3.14
CA ILE A 492 -9.77 10.45 -3.52
C ILE A 492 -9.61 11.49 -2.39
N THR A 493 -10.58 11.60 -1.51
CA THR A 493 -10.50 12.48 -0.34
C THR A 493 -9.87 11.84 0.88
N SER A 494 -9.61 10.53 0.81
CA SER A 494 -8.92 9.82 1.90
C SER A 494 -7.48 10.27 2.04
N THR A 495 -7.03 10.44 3.29
CA THR A 495 -5.64 10.77 3.64
C THR A 495 -4.94 9.68 4.42
N SER A 496 -5.66 8.61 4.77
CA SER A 496 -5.12 7.58 5.67
C SER A 496 -5.72 6.19 5.50
N THR A 497 -6.74 6.01 4.65
CA THR A 497 -7.42 4.72 4.50
C THR A 497 -7.30 4.25 3.06
N PRO A 498 -6.77 3.04 2.81
CA PRO A 498 -6.83 2.42 1.50
C PRO A 498 -8.26 1.99 1.16
N HIS A 499 -8.63 2.13 -0.11
CA HIS A 499 -9.94 1.77 -0.62
C HIS A 499 -9.82 0.70 -1.70
N VAL A 500 -10.65 -0.34 -1.62
CA VAL A 500 -10.84 -1.34 -2.67
C VAL A 500 -12.22 -1.13 -3.28
N LEU A 501 -12.26 -0.71 -4.54
CA LEU A 501 -13.47 -0.54 -5.32
C LEU A 501 -13.72 -1.81 -6.13
N VAL A 502 -14.80 -2.53 -5.82
CA VAL A 502 -15.14 -3.84 -6.41
C VAL A 502 -16.20 -3.66 -7.46
N LEU A 503 -15.83 -3.82 -8.73
CA LEU A 503 -16.58 -3.33 -9.88
C LEU A 503 -16.97 -4.45 -10.86
N THR A 504 -18.16 -4.34 -11.46
CA THR A 504 -18.71 -5.33 -12.38
C THR A 504 -18.09 -5.28 -13.79
N ARG A 505 -18.05 -6.44 -14.44
CA ARG A 505 -17.85 -6.56 -15.90
C ARG A 505 -19.14 -6.29 -16.67
N GLN A 506 -20.27 -6.79 -16.17
CA GLN A 506 -21.60 -6.64 -16.79
C GLN A 506 -22.21 -5.26 -16.55
N GLY A 507 -23.10 -4.84 -17.45
CA GLY A 507 -23.86 -3.61 -17.32
C GLY A 507 -24.89 -3.70 -16.18
N LEU A 508 -25.04 -2.59 -15.46
CA LEU A 508 -26.01 -2.43 -14.37
C LEU A 508 -26.98 -1.28 -14.73
N PRO A 509 -28.29 -1.43 -14.47
CA PRO A 509 -29.21 -0.32 -14.57
C PRO A 509 -28.91 0.70 -13.48
N THR A 510 -29.16 1.97 -13.74
CA THR A 510 -29.19 2.98 -12.69
C THR A 510 -30.39 2.73 -11.77
N LEU A 511 -30.17 2.70 -10.48
CA LEU A 511 -31.20 2.41 -9.50
C LEU A 511 -32.16 3.60 -9.30
N PRO A 512 -33.46 3.37 -9.03
CA PRO A 512 -34.39 4.44 -8.78
C PRO A 512 -33.93 5.37 -7.65
N ASN A 513 -33.95 6.67 -7.89
CA ASN A 513 -33.53 7.71 -6.94
C ASN A 513 -32.07 7.63 -6.46
N SER A 514 -31.23 6.80 -7.06
CA SER A 514 -29.83 6.63 -6.60
C SER A 514 -29.08 7.96 -6.60
N ALA A 515 -29.19 8.80 -7.62
CA ALA A 515 -28.55 10.13 -7.69
C ALA A 515 -28.83 11.03 -6.47
N LYS A 516 -29.94 10.81 -5.74
CA LYS A 516 -30.29 11.60 -4.55
C LYS A 516 -29.86 10.90 -3.25
N LEU A 517 -29.84 9.57 -3.23
CA LEU A 517 -29.65 8.78 -2.03
C LEU A 517 -28.19 8.40 -1.77
N THR A 518 -27.40 8.23 -2.84
CA THR A 518 -26.05 7.67 -2.77
C THR A 518 -25.06 8.59 -2.05
N ALA A 519 -25.16 9.91 -2.22
CA ALA A 519 -24.22 10.86 -1.64
C ALA A 519 -24.08 10.72 -0.11
N GLU A 520 -25.18 10.49 0.59
CA GLU A 520 -25.18 10.23 2.03
C GLU A 520 -25.16 8.73 2.35
N GLY A 521 -25.77 7.90 1.50
CA GLY A 521 -25.89 6.47 1.72
C GLY A 521 -24.57 5.72 1.66
N VAL A 522 -23.73 5.97 0.65
CA VAL A 522 -22.45 5.29 0.48
C VAL A 522 -21.48 5.66 1.60
N LYS A 523 -21.44 6.92 2.02
CA LYS A 523 -20.62 7.37 3.17
C LYS A 523 -20.95 6.63 4.46
N LYS A 524 -22.20 6.18 4.60
CA LYS A 524 -22.67 5.45 5.77
C LYS A 524 -22.57 3.93 5.63
N GLY A 525 -22.20 3.44 4.45
CA GLY A 525 -21.90 2.04 4.17
C GLY A 525 -23.12 1.14 3.97
N ALA A 526 -24.28 1.51 4.47
CA ALA A 526 -25.59 0.86 4.19
C ALA A 526 -26.72 1.87 4.33
N TYR A 527 -27.73 1.77 3.47
CA TYR A 527 -28.89 2.67 3.49
C TYR A 527 -30.09 2.05 2.78
N VAL A 528 -31.28 2.50 3.13
CA VAL A 528 -32.53 2.07 2.47
C VAL A 528 -32.58 2.71 1.09
N ILE A 529 -32.35 1.90 0.04
CA ILE A 529 -32.44 2.35 -1.36
C ILE A 529 -33.89 2.30 -1.89
N SER A 530 -34.67 1.33 -1.44
CA SER A 530 -36.08 1.19 -1.79
C SER A 530 -36.90 0.87 -0.54
N PRO A 531 -37.69 1.86 -0.03
CA PRO A 531 -38.45 1.67 1.20
C PRO A 531 -39.67 0.77 0.98
N ALA A 532 -40.16 0.19 2.07
CA ALA A 532 -41.49 -0.42 2.14
C ALA A 532 -42.59 0.62 1.92
N LYS A 533 -43.81 0.19 1.64
CA LYS A 533 -44.98 1.09 1.52
C LYS A 533 -45.48 1.55 2.89
N GLY A 534 -45.37 0.68 3.90
CA GLY A 534 -45.71 0.98 5.29
C GLY A 534 -44.53 1.47 6.10
N ASP A 535 -44.76 1.96 7.30
CA ASP A 535 -43.73 2.49 8.20
C ASP A 535 -42.77 1.40 8.69
N VAL A 536 -43.22 0.16 8.80
CA VAL A 536 -42.39 -0.97 9.23
C VAL A 536 -42.53 -2.11 8.21
N PRO A 537 -41.43 -2.51 7.54
CA PRO A 537 -41.48 -3.60 6.57
C PRO A 537 -41.69 -4.93 7.24
N GLU A 538 -42.36 -5.87 6.55
CA GLU A 538 -42.51 -7.26 6.99
C GLU A 538 -41.18 -8.02 6.92
N ALA A 539 -40.33 -7.66 5.94
CA ALA A 539 -39.01 -8.22 5.78
C ALA A 539 -38.04 -7.19 5.14
N ILE A 540 -36.74 -7.43 5.27
CA ILE A 540 -35.70 -6.62 4.66
C ILE A 540 -34.85 -7.50 3.74
N ILE A 541 -34.60 -7.03 2.52
CA ILE A 541 -33.62 -7.62 1.61
C ILE A 541 -32.38 -6.73 1.59
N LEU A 542 -31.22 -7.30 1.94
CA LEU A 542 -29.93 -6.64 1.91
C LEU A 542 -29.13 -7.14 0.71
N ALA A 543 -28.47 -6.23 0.00
CA ALA A 543 -27.62 -6.61 -1.12
C ALA A 543 -26.46 -5.61 -1.31
N SER A 544 -25.41 -6.03 -2.00
CA SER A 544 -24.35 -5.16 -2.48
C SER A 544 -24.16 -5.33 -4.00
N GLY A 545 -23.55 -4.34 -4.64
CA GLY A 545 -23.21 -4.44 -6.06
C GLY A 545 -24.41 -4.74 -6.95
N SER A 546 -24.21 -5.60 -7.94
CA SER A 546 -25.24 -5.95 -8.95
C SER A 546 -26.50 -6.57 -8.36
N GLU A 547 -26.44 -7.19 -7.19
CA GLU A 547 -27.57 -7.88 -6.55
C GLU A 547 -28.59 -6.91 -5.94
N VAL A 548 -28.27 -5.62 -5.78
CA VAL A 548 -29.23 -4.61 -5.32
C VAL A 548 -30.38 -4.47 -6.31
N ASN A 549 -30.08 -4.48 -7.62
CA ASN A 549 -31.15 -4.46 -8.63
C ASN A 549 -32.02 -5.71 -8.55
N LEU A 550 -31.42 -6.90 -8.40
CA LEU A 550 -32.15 -8.15 -8.21
C LEU A 550 -33.07 -8.09 -6.98
N ALA A 551 -32.59 -7.50 -5.89
CA ALA A 551 -33.37 -7.29 -4.67
C ALA A 551 -34.58 -6.35 -4.89
N ILE A 552 -34.41 -5.27 -5.67
CA ILE A 552 -35.49 -4.34 -6.03
C ILE A 552 -36.54 -5.04 -6.91
N GLU A 553 -36.12 -5.86 -7.86
CA GLU A 553 -37.07 -6.62 -8.69
C GLU A 553 -37.86 -7.66 -7.84
N ALA A 554 -37.18 -8.32 -6.90
CA ALA A 554 -37.83 -9.22 -5.96
C ALA A 554 -38.82 -8.48 -5.01
N GLN A 555 -38.46 -7.25 -4.58
CA GLN A 555 -39.36 -6.40 -3.80
C GLN A 555 -40.68 -6.11 -4.56
N LYS A 556 -40.58 -5.73 -5.85
CA LYS A 556 -41.74 -5.45 -6.69
C LYS A 556 -42.68 -6.67 -6.76
N GLU A 557 -42.12 -7.85 -6.95
CA GLU A 557 -42.89 -9.11 -7.02
C GLU A 557 -43.54 -9.45 -5.66
N LEU A 558 -42.79 -9.30 -4.55
CA LEU A 558 -43.31 -9.52 -3.20
C LEU A 558 -44.47 -8.56 -2.86
N GLN A 559 -44.32 -7.28 -3.21
CA GLN A 559 -45.35 -6.27 -2.98
C GLN A 559 -46.59 -6.49 -3.85
N ALA A 560 -46.44 -7.03 -5.06
CA ALA A 560 -47.55 -7.43 -5.92
C ALA A 560 -48.35 -8.62 -5.31
N GLN A 561 -47.66 -9.46 -4.54
CA GLN A 561 -48.21 -10.58 -3.84
C GLN A 561 -48.71 -10.26 -2.39
N GLY A 562 -48.61 -8.99 -1.97
CA GLY A 562 -49.11 -8.48 -0.69
C GLY A 562 -48.13 -8.56 0.48
N THR A 563 -46.84 -8.85 0.21
CA THR A 563 -45.79 -8.84 1.24
C THR A 563 -44.99 -7.52 1.10
N ASP A 564 -45.01 -6.70 2.15
CA ASP A 564 -44.34 -5.40 2.14
C ASP A 564 -42.88 -5.48 2.66
N VAL A 565 -41.95 -5.23 1.80
CA VAL A 565 -40.52 -5.36 2.08
C VAL A 565 -39.74 -4.09 1.72
N SER A 566 -38.66 -3.83 2.42
CA SER A 566 -37.67 -2.80 2.05
C SER A 566 -36.40 -3.43 1.48
N VAL A 567 -35.66 -2.67 0.65
CA VAL A 567 -34.35 -3.03 0.13
C VAL A 567 -33.29 -2.10 0.68
N VAL A 568 -32.23 -2.67 1.21
CA VAL A 568 -31.04 -1.98 1.74
C VAL A 568 -29.86 -2.27 0.84
N SER A 569 -29.28 -1.20 0.24
CA SER A 569 -27.97 -1.28 -0.38
C SER A 569 -26.89 -1.25 0.71
N VAL A 570 -25.96 -2.19 0.65
CA VAL A 570 -24.83 -2.32 1.59
C VAL A 570 -23.50 -2.27 0.83
N PRO A 571 -23.13 -1.11 0.27
CA PRO A 571 -21.88 -1.00 -0.49
C PRO A 571 -20.63 -1.25 0.35
N SER A 572 -20.65 -0.98 1.67
CA SER A 572 -19.47 -1.15 2.52
C SER A 572 -19.81 -1.54 3.96
N PHE A 573 -19.29 -2.70 4.39
CA PHE A 573 -19.47 -3.18 5.77
C PHE A 573 -18.71 -2.30 6.78
N ASP A 574 -17.47 -1.96 6.48
CA ASP A 574 -16.60 -1.18 7.38
C ASP A 574 -17.17 0.21 7.67
N LEU A 575 -17.71 0.90 6.66
CA LEU A 575 -18.34 2.19 6.82
C LEU A 575 -19.65 2.09 7.62
N PHE A 576 -20.44 1.03 7.41
CA PHE A 576 -21.67 0.83 8.16
C PHE A 576 -21.39 0.49 9.64
N GLU A 577 -20.36 -0.30 9.91
CA GLU A 577 -19.98 -0.64 11.29
C GLU A 577 -19.51 0.57 12.10
N GLN A 578 -18.99 1.61 11.46
CA GLN A 578 -18.60 2.87 12.10
C GLN A 578 -19.80 3.76 12.46
N GLN A 579 -21.02 3.45 12.01
CA GLN A 579 -22.20 4.27 12.27
C GLN A 579 -22.72 4.10 13.71
N SER A 580 -23.45 5.14 14.16
CA SER A 580 -24.09 5.08 15.48
C SER A 580 -25.15 3.98 15.57
N ALA A 581 -25.46 3.54 16.79
CA ALA A 581 -26.49 2.55 17.02
C ALA A 581 -27.87 3.00 16.49
N GLU A 582 -28.17 4.29 16.63
CA GLU A 582 -29.44 4.89 16.14
C GLU A 582 -29.52 4.82 14.63
N TYR A 583 -28.41 5.10 13.92
CA TYR A 583 -28.41 4.97 12.46
C TYR A 583 -28.56 3.51 12.01
N LYS A 584 -27.81 2.60 12.63
CA LYS A 584 -27.94 1.16 12.34
C LYS A 584 -29.36 0.65 12.58
N GLU A 585 -30.00 1.08 13.67
CA GLU A 585 -31.41 0.74 13.96
C GLU A 585 -32.38 1.35 12.94
N SER A 586 -32.11 2.55 12.43
CA SER A 586 -32.94 3.17 11.38
C SER A 586 -32.89 2.45 10.04
N VAL A 587 -31.76 1.80 9.72
CA VAL A 587 -31.57 1.02 8.48
C VAL A 587 -32.01 -0.43 8.65
N LEU A 588 -31.67 -1.04 9.78
CA LEU A 588 -31.95 -2.43 10.13
C LEU A 588 -32.67 -2.54 11.50
N PRO A 589 -33.96 -2.16 11.58
CA PRO A 589 -34.70 -2.20 12.82
C PRO A 589 -34.68 -3.58 13.46
N ASN A 590 -34.35 -3.66 14.74
CA ASN A 590 -34.29 -4.91 15.49
C ASN A 590 -35.64 -5.64 15.54
N ALA A 591 -36.76 -4.91 15.43
CA ALA A 591 -38.09 -5.45 15.36
C ALA A 591 -38.32 -6.26 14.06
N VAL A 592 -37.59 -5.99 12.98
CA VAL A 592 -37.72 -6.70 11.70
C VAL A 592 -36.65 -7.78 11.61
N ARG A 593 -37.04 -9.02 11.99
CA ARG A 593 -36.10 -10.14 12.05
C ARG A 593 -36.06 -10.98 10.77
N LYS A 594 -37.06 -10.87 9.90
CA LYS A 594 -37.09 -11.51 8.59
C LYS A 594 -36.15 -10.74 7.64
N ARG A 595 -34.92 -11.23 7.50
CA ARG A 595 -33.88 -10.57 6.68
C ARG A 595 -33.26 -11.59 5.74
N VAL A 596 -33.09 -11.17 4.47
CA VAL A 596 -32.42 -11.98 3.45
C VAL A 596 -31.29 -11.15 2.86
N ALA A 597 -30.05 -11.65 2.92
CA ALA A 597 -28.93 -11.08 2.21
C ALA A 597 -28.75 -11.78 0.86
N VAL A 598 -28.38 -11.01 -0.17
CA VAL A 598 -28.18 -11.50 -1.53
C VAL A 598 -26.85 -10.94 -2.05
N GLU A 599 -25.87 -11.83 -2.27
CA GLU A 599 -24.56 -11.41 -2.80
C GLU A 599 -23.88 -12.55 -3.55
N MET A 600 -23.40 -12.28 -4.78
CA MET A 600 -22.59 -13.22 -5.56
C MET A 600 -21.15 -13.29 -5.03
N GLY A 601 -21.02 -13.85 -3.84
CA GLY A 601 -19.80 -14.09 -3.07
C GLY A 601 -20.08 -15.06 -1.94
N ALA A 602 -19.04 -15.38 -1.16
CA ALA A 602 -19.18 -16.26 0.01
C ALA A 602 -20.22 -15.71 1.00
N SER A 603 -21.04 -16.60 1.56
CA SER A 603 -22.06 -16.22 2.55
C SER A 603 -21.47 -15.63 3.83
N PHE A 604 -20.21 -15.91 4.11
CA PHE A 604 -19.49 -15.55 5.32
C PHE A 604 -19.50 -14.04 5.60
N GLY A 605 -19.96 -13.68 6.81
CA GLY A 605 -20.02 -12.30 7.31
C GLY A 605 -21.41 -11.67 7.21
N TRP A 606 -22.31 -12.18 6.37
CA TRP A 606 -23.66 -11.68 6.28
C TRP A 606 -24.54 -12.03 7.48
N GLU A 607 -24.19 -13.08 8.23
CA GLU A 607 -24.88 -13.51 9.45
C GLU A 607 -24.99 -12.37 10.49
N ARG A 608 -24.00 -11.46 10.51
CA ARG A 608 -24.03 -10.27 11.36
C ARG A 608 -25.27 -9.42 11.15
N TYR A 609 -25.75 -9.34 9.91
CA TYR A 609 -26.86 -8.46 9.53
C TYR A 609 -28.20 -9.18 9.42
N VAL A 610 -28.20 -10.41 8.95
CA VAL A 610 -29.44 -11.19 8.84
C VAL A 610 -29.85 -11.81 10.17
N GLY A 611 -28.92 -12.11 11.07
CA GLY A 611 -29.15 -12.73 12.35
C GLY A 611 -29.57 -14.22 12.25
N LEU A 612 -29.98 -14.80 13.37
CA LEU A 612 -30.32 -16.22 13.45
C LEU A 612 -31.62 -16.62 12.71
N ASP A 613 -32.49 -15.65 12.51
CA ASP A 613 -33.79 -15.89 11.86
C ASP A 613 -33.78 -15.57 10.37
N GLY A 614 -32.65 -14.98 9.88
CA GLY A 614 -32.51 -14.62 8.48
C GLY A 614 -31.83 -15.67 7.61
N LYS A 615 -31.73 -15.38 6.33
CA LYS A 615 -31.12 -16.26 5.33
C LYS A 615 -30.15 -15.50 4.44
N VAL A 616 -29.16 -16.21 3.87
CA VAL A 616 -28.22 -15.68 2.91
C VAL A 616 -28.34 -16.45 1.60
N ILE A 617 -28.52 -15.75 0.50
CA ILE A 617 -28.34 -16.25 -0.86
C ILE A 617 -26.93 -15.84 -1.27
N GLY A 618 -25.97 -16.72 -1.07
CA GLY A 618 -24.56 -16.57 -1.34
C GLY A 618 -24.00 -17.75 -2.13
N ILE A 619 -22.67 -17.78 -2.29
CA ILE A 619 -21.96 -18.83 -3.04
C ILE A 619 -20.87 -19.41 -2.15
N ASP A 620 -21.03 -20.67 -1.75
CA ASP A 620 -20.06 -21.39 -0.92
C ASP A 620 -19.41 -22.57 -1.69
N LYS A 621 -19.23 -22.39 -2.99
CA LYS A 621 -18.53 -23.30 -3.91
C LYS A 621 -17.91 -22.48 -5.06
N PHE A 622 -16.92 -23.02 -5.74
CA PHE A 622 -16.35 -22.32 -6.90
C PHE A 622 -17.37 -22.17 -8.03
N GLY A 623 -17.14 -21.17 -8.89
CA GLY A 623 -17.95 -20.85 -10.04
C GLY A 623 -17.86 -21.89 -11.17
N ALA A 624 -18.36 -21.54 -12.34
CA ALA A 624 -18.41 -22.43 -13.50
C ALA A 624 -18.29 -21.67 -14.81
N SER A 625 -17.60 -22.26 -15.80
CA SER A 625 -17.47 -21.69 -17.14
C SER A 625 -18.73 -21.91 -17.97
N ALA A 626 -19.46 -20.81 -18.20
CA ALA A 626 -20.62 -20.74 -19.09
C ALA A 626 -20.95 -19.24 -19.34
N PRO A 627 -21.89 -18.89 -20.26
CA PRO A 627 -22.35 -17.50 -20.34
C PRO A 627 -22.80 -16.99 -18.97
N GLY A 628 -22.39 -15.77 -18.61
CA GLY A 628 -22.58 -15.23 -17.25
C GLY A 628 -24.00 -15.31 -16.73
N GLU A 629 -25.00 -14.99 -17.58
CA GLU A 629 -26.42 -15.12 -17.20
C GLU A 629 -26.83 -16.56 -16.85
N THR A 630 -26.23 -17.54 -17.55
CA THR A 630 -26.45 -18.96 -17.28
C THR A 630 -25.87 -19.34 -15.92
N VAL A 631 -24.65 -18.88 -15.61
CA VAL A 631 -24.02 -19.13 -14.30
C VAL A 631 -24.85 -18.50 -13.20
N ILE A 632 -25.20 -17.21 -13.30
CA ILE A 632 -26.00 -16.47 -12.34
C ILE A 632 -27.30 -17.24 -12.03
N LYS A 633 -28.03 -17.65 -13.06
CA LYS A 633 -29.29 -18.39 -12.90
C LYS A 633 -29.11 -19.74 -12.21
N ASN A 634 -28.09 -20.53 -12.62
CA ASN A 634 -27.85 -21.86 -12.05
C ASN A 634 -27.30 -21.83 -10.61
N TYR A 635 -26.73 -20.68 -10.20
CA TYR A 635 -26.31 -20.43 -8.82
C TYR A 635 -27.42 -19.83 -7.95
N GLY A 636 -28.64 -19.66 -8.50
CA GLY A 636 -29.82 -19.29 -7.76
C GLY A 636 -30.05 -17.80 -7.58
N PHE A 637 -29.33 -16.96 -8.31
CA PHE A 637 -29.55 -15.50 -8.28
C PHE A 637 -30.67 -15.11 -9.25
N THR A 638 -31.91 -15.45 -8.84
CA THR A 638 -33.13 -15.17 -9.60
C THR A 638 -34.16 -14.49 -8.70
N VAL A 639 -35.04 -13.69 -9.28
CA VAL A 639 -36.15 -13.02 -8.57
C VAL A 639 -36.98 -14.07 -7.83
N GLU A 640 -37.33 -15.18 -8.50
CA GLU A 640 -38.11 -16.29 -7.93
C GLU A 640 -37.47 -16.85 -6.65
N ASN A 641 -36.14 -17.10 -6.66
CA ASN A 641 -35.45 -17.65 -5.50
C ASN A 641 -35.41 -16.64 -4.34
N VAL A 642 -35.20 -15.36 -4.62
CA VAL A 642 -35.21 -14.30 -3.58
C VAL A 642 -36.63 -14.22 -2.95
N VAL A 643 -37.70 -14.19 -3.77
CA VAL A 643 -39.08 -14.16 -3.34
C VAL A 643 -39.41 -15.37 -2.47
N ASN A 644 -39.05 -16.58 -2.93
CA ASN A 644 -39.29 -17.81 -2.20
C ASN A 644 -38.52 -17.86 -0.88
N THR A 645 -37.29 -17.37 -0.86
CA THR A 645 -36.48 -17.30 0.35
C THR A 645 -37.10 -16.35 1.39
N VAL A 646 -37.54 -15.14 0.98
CA VAL A 646 -38.23 -14.20 1.89
C VAL A 646 -39.50 -14.83 2.45
N LYS A 647 -40.32 -15.49 1.63
CA LYS A 647 -41.55 -16.13 2.06
C LYS A 647 -41.34 -17.35 3.00
N SER A 648 -40.16 -17.94 2.94
CA SER A 648 -39.83 -19.08 3.80
C SER A 648 -39.37 -18.69 5.21
N LEU A 649 -39.27 -17.37 5.50
CA LEU A 649 -39.05 -16.81 6.83
C LEU A 649 -40.39 -16.52 7.52
#